data_3dc4ec562891cc9d43932c96fa49aa60
#
_entry.id   3dc4ec562891cc9d43932c96fa49aa60
#
_cell.length_a   1.000
_cell.length_b   1.000
_cell.length_c   1.000
_cell.angle_alpha   90.00
_cell.angle_beta   90.00
_cell.angle_gamma   90.00
#
_symmetry.space_group_name_H-M   'P 1'
#
loop_
_entity.id
_entity.type
_entity.pdbx_description
1 polymer ?
#
loop_
_entity_poly.entity_id
_entity_poly.type
_entity_poly.pdbx_seq_one_letter_code
_entity_poly.pdbx_strand_id
1 'polypeptide(L)'
;MRRVICAVSALCFSLHVTAQLPDEIIVIGVVPSGAGIDKDKIPFPVQTANAAAFKNTNALSLADFMRQNFSSISLNDAQNNPLQADLQYRGFTASPLLGLAQGLAVYQNGARINEPLGDTVNWDLLPQSAIDGITLSGGANPLFGLNSLGGSLVVTMKDGFSFQGTEVEVSSGSFGRRTTSLETGYNDGSLAYYANVDYFEEDGWRDYSASDALNFYGSVGWRSDLTQLGLNYQYTDSELIGNGASPIELLQLDRTALFTGPDITANDMQMVSLDFSHTVSANTSFSGNLYFRRNQTNSFNGDLSEFAVCELQSGATVFEGLEADELDDIGLDADDICEAQFADADALEDFLNATAALFNAEAFDLEDFGDDLSGTGVLSDTAINNLSRRSQDSTGMDFQWTLHPTLFGLDNQLIAGGAWYKGESSFDAVLELSEINPVTRRTNGLGTGTFVDAAATDIDTITESSSLYFTNAMDIDDTLTLTLSARANNTRVELRDRSGVRPELNGSHDYFRLNPSVGLTWQIHPEHNLYASYSESSRTPTPIELACNEGIFDLAVANAIAAGEDPDDVDFECRLPNAFLADPPLDDVVAKSAEVGVRGFLDGLPGGGSYSLGLFNTINHDDILFQTTGRSTGLFANVDKTRRRGLEASLLGQWRALRWLAAYSYIEAEFAADFQVLSPNHTFADDAGEIGVSNGDRIPGIPRNQFKLSTDYTLREGLSFGLDLINNGDQMLRGDESNQLDPVSGYTIVNLRARFAYSDQLELFAKVDNLFDKEFETFGLLGESPDESGLPVLEDFSIPRFLGAAPPRAGFVGIRYSF
;
A
#
# COMPACT_ATOMS: atom_id res chain seq x y z
N MET A 1 -3.79 70.63 41.91
CA MET A 1 -2.50 70.58 42.65
C MET A 1 -2.02 69.19 42.82
N ARG A 2 -0.74 68.97 42.48
CA ARG A 2 0.12 67.84 42.73
C ARG A 2 -0.22 66.52 42.09
N ARG A 3 0.57 66.23 41.06
CA ARG A 3 0.86 64.95 40.38
C ARG A 3 1.51 63.93 41.35
N VAL A 4 1.12 62.70 41.31
CA VAL A 4 1.96 61.58 41.77
C VAL A 4 2.20 60.70 40.57
N ILE A 5 3.44 60.62 40.13
CA ILE A 5 3.97 59.74 39.09
C ILE A 5 4.41 58.46 39.82
N CYS A 6 3.78 57.34 39.56
CA CYS A 6 4.32 55.99 39.89
C CYS A 6 5.12 55.50 38.72
N ALA A 7 6.41 55.37 38.84
CA ALA A 7 7.33 54.69 37.94
C ALA A 7 7.22 53.20 38.22
N VAL A 8 6.73 52.44 37.20
CA VAL A 8 6.86 50.98 37.17
C VAL A 8 8.15 50.69 36.42
N SER A 9 9.16 50.26 37.16
CA SER A 9 10.41 49.74 36.61
C SER A 9 10.14 48.38 36.01
N ALA A 10 10.13 48.26 34.66
CA ALA A 10 10.13 46.98 33.96
C ALA A 10 11.51 46.33 34.13
N LEU A 11 11.59 45.27 34.93
CA LEU A 11 12.71 44.36 34.90
C LEU A 11 12.50 43.44 33.66
N CYS A 12 13.19 43.76 32.58
CA CYS A 12 13.40 42.83 31.48
C CYS A 12 14.43 41.79 31.92
N PHE A 13 13.98 40.65 32.43
CA PHE A 13 14.80 39.43 32.44
C PHE A 13 14.74 38.84 31.03
N SER A 14 15.77 39.10 30.24
CA SER A 14 16.08 38.37 29.03
C SER A 14 16.64 37.00 29.43
N LEU A 15 15.76 36.03 29.64
CA LEU A 15 16.13 34.64 29.60
C LEU A 15 16.43 34.31 28.13
N HIS A 16 17.72 34.36 27.79
CA HIS A 16 18.20 33.68 26.60
C HIS A 16 18.15 32.18 26.89
N VAL A 17 17.01 31.53 26.64
CA VAL A 17 16.98 30.10 26.45
C VAL A 17 17.49 29.89 25.02
N THR A 18 18.78 29.70 24.90
CA THR A 18 19.33 29.02 23.73
C THR A 18 18.86 27.56 23.87
N ALA A 19 17.78 27.23 23.20
CA ALA A 19 17.49 25.86 22.91
C ALA A 19 18.55 25.40 21.88
N GLN A 20 19.68 24.91 22.37
CA GLN A 20 20.51 24.01 21.61
C GLN A 20 19.62 22.79 21.37
N LEU A 21 19.28 22.53 20.09
CA LEU A 21 18.94 21.20 19.70
C LEU A 21 20.15 20.36 20.12
N PRO A 22 19.98 19.26 20.86
CA PRO A 22 21.13 18.47 21.28
C PRO A 22 21.87 17.99 20.02
N ASP A 23 23.20 17.98 20.08
CA ASP A 23 24.06 17.20 19.20
C ASP A 23 23.80 15.72 19.45
N GLU A 24 22.61 15.27 19.13
CA GLU A 24 22.23 13.89 19.25
C GLU A 24 22.69 13.22 17.96
N ILE A 25 23.69 12.36 18.05
CA ILE A 25 24.09 11.49 16.95
C ILE A 25 22.88 10.62 16.64
N ILE A 26 22.18 10.96 15.54
CA ILE A 26 21.02 10.17 15.09
C ILE A 26 21.57 8.96 14.37
N VAL A 27 21.49 7.82 15.05
CA VAL A 27 21.84 6.52 14.47
C VAL A 27 20.62 5.99 13.73
N ILE A 28 20.77 5.74 12.44
CA ILE A 28 19.71 5.22 11.58
C ILE A 28 19.95 3.74 11.34
N GLY A 29 18.93 2.93 11.60
CA GLY A 29 18.94 1.52 11.22
C GLY A 29 19.06 1.38 9.69
N VAL A 30 20.14 0.80 9.21
CA VAL A 30 20.40 0.59 7.78
C VAL A 30 20.06 -0.83 7.33
N VAL A 31 19.59 -1.66 8.25
CA VAL A 31 19.14 -3.04 8.03
C VAL A 31 17.90 -3.30 8.87
N PRO A 32 17.08 -4.31 8.52
CA PRO A 32 15.81 -4.58 9.21
C PRO A 32 15.93 -4.77 10.73
N SER A 33 17.01 -5.41 11.20
CA SER A 33 17.25 -5.70 12.62
C SER A 33 17.86 -4.52 13.40
N GLY A 34 17.94 -3.33 12.81
CA GLY A 34 18.18 -2.08 13.51
C GLY A 34 19.63 -1.72 13.83
N ALA A 35 20.65 -2.45 13.34
CA ALA A 35 22.02 -1.95 13.43
C ALA A 35 22.15 -0.63 12.65
N GLY A 36 22.57 0.39 13.35
CA GLY A 36 22.57 1.74 12.84
C GLY A 36 23.94 2.24 12.43
N ILE A 37 23.94 3.12 11.45
CA ILE A 37 25.06 3.98 11.07
C ILE A 37 24.65 5.42 11.39
N ASP A 38 25.64 6.23 11.78
CA ASP A 38 25.45 7.67 11.94
C ASP A 38 24.80 8.26 10.68
N LYS A 39 23.72 9.02 10.85
CA LYS A 39 22.96 9.64 9.76
C LYS A 39 23.86 10.41 8.80
N ASP A 40 24.93 11.03 9.30
CA ASP A 40 25.85 11.80 8.47
C ASP A 40 26.76 10.94 7.60
N LYS A 41 26.90 9.66 7.90
CA LYS A 41 27.63 8.68 7.08
C LYS A 41 26.74 7.88 6.12
N ILE A 42 25.43 8.12 6.12
CA ILE A 42 24.49 7.42 5.24
C ILE A 42 24.43 8.14 3.88
N PRO A 43 24.71 7.43 2.75
CA PRO A 43 24.77 8.08 1.44
C PRO A 43 23.42 8.15 0.68
N PHE A 44 22.27 8.14 1.37
CA PHE A 44 20.94 8.23 0.77
C PHE A 44 20.01 9.07 1.66
N PRO A 45 18.86 9.55 1.13
CA PRO A 45 17.92 10.33 1.91
C PRO A 45 17.20 9.46 2.95
N VAL A 46 17.01 10.02 4.13
CA VAL A 46 16.30 9.39 5.23
C VAL A 46 15.35 10.39 5.87
N GLN A 47 14.11 9.99 6.05
CA GLN A 47 13.09 10.74 6.78
C GLN A 47 12.71 9.97 8.05
N THR A 48 12.68 10.65 9.18
CA THR A 48 12.42 10.02 10.48
C THR A 48 11.37 10.79 11.26
N ALA A 49 10.58 10.08 12.05
CA ALA A 49 9.70 10.67 13.04
C ALA A 49 9.68 9.80 14.31
N ASN A 50 9.44 10.41 15.45
CA ASN A 50 9.34 9.75 16.76
C ASN A 50 7.90 9.78 17.30
N ALA A 51 7.65 9.07 18.41
CA ALA A 51 6.35 9.02 19.07
C ALA A 51 5.74 10.41 19.37
N ALA A 52 6.58 11.40 19.72
CA ALA A 52 6.10 12.74 19.99
C ALA A 52 5.56 13.44 18.74
N ALA A 53 6.13 13.16 17.56
CA ALA A 53 5.62 13.70 16.30
C ALA A 53 4.24 13.13 15.97
N PHE A 54 4.04 11.81 16.16
CA PHE A 54 2.71 11.18 16.02
C PHE A 54 1.69 11.78 16.96
N LYS A 55 2.03 11.86 18.25
CA LYS A 55 1.17 12.41 19.28
C LYS A 55 0.77 13.86 18.99
N ASN A 56 1.65 14.64 18.38
CA ASN A 56 1.40 16.05 18.09
C ASN A 56 0.47 16.26 16.90
N THR A 57 0.44 15.35 15.93
CA THR A 57 -0.37 15.48 14.71
C THR A 57 -1.79 14.93 14.91
N ASN A 58 -2.02 14.07 15.89
CA ASN A 58 -3.26 13.31 16.08
C ASN A 58 -3.70 12.66 14.74
N ALA A 59 -2.74 12.08 14.01
CA ALA A 59 -3.01 11.35 12.78
C ALA A 59 -3.77 10.05 13.10
N LEU A 60 -4.71 9.66 12.24
CA LEU A 60 -5.50 8.47 12.45
C LEU A 60 -4.71 7.19 12.21
N SER A 61 -3.86 7.19 11.18
CA SER A 61 -3.05 6.05 10.78
C SER A 61 -1.62 6.48 10.46
N LEU A 62 -0.71 5.49 10.37
CA LEU A 62 0.66 5.73 9.93
C LEU A 62 0.70 6.36 8.53
N ALA A 63 -0.15 5.87 7.61
CA ALA A 63 -0.24 6.41 6.26
C ALA A 63 -0.69 7.89 6.26
N ASP A 64 -1.70 8.25 7.08
CA ASP A 64 -2.16 9.65 7.23
C ASP A 64 -1.04 10.53 7.82
N PHE A 65 -0.30 10.04 8.83
CA PHE A 65 0.85 10.75 9.38
C PHE A 65 1.92 11.04 8.32
N MET A 66 2.29 10.02 7.53
CA MET A 66 3.31 10.14 6.49
C MET A 66 2.85 11.07 5.37
N ARG A 67 1.58 11.01 4.96
CA ARG A 67 1.00 11.94 3.98
C ARG A 67 1.15 13.39 4.42
N GLN A 68 1.01 13.69 5.69
CA GLN A 68 1.07 15.06 6.21
C GLN A 68 2.50 15.54 6.42
N ASN A 69 3.45 14.67 6.77
CA ASN A 69 4.74 15.07 7.32
C ASN A 69 5.96 14.67 6.48
N PHE A 70 5.85 13.66 5.61
CA PHE A 70 6.98 13.19 4.80
C PHE A 70 6.90 13.70 3.36
N SER A 71 8.06 14.04 2.77
CA SER A 71 8.14 14.40 1.36
C SER A 71 7.91 13.19 0.47
N SER A 72 7.43 13.42 -0.75
CA SER A 72 7.18 12.42 -1.79
C SER A 72 6.20 11.29 -1.40
N ILE A 73 5.39 11.51 -0.36
CA ILE A 73 4.31 10.60 0.03
C ILE A 73 2.99 11.15 -0.47
N SER A 74 2.25 10.34 -1.22
CA SER A 74 0.83 10.53 -1.55
C SER A 74 0.00 9.33 -1.10
N LEU A 75 -1.29 9.52 -0.97
CA LEU A 75 -2.26 8.45 -0.76
C LEU A 75 -3.25 8.48 -1.92
N ASN A 76 -3.54 7.31 -2.46
CA ASN A 76 -4.69 7.06 -3.30
C ASN A 76 -5.72 6.31 -2.44
N ASP A 77 -6.94 6.79 -2.41
CA ASP A 77 -7.98 6.19 -1.59
C ASP A 77 -8.90 5.32 -2.49
N ALA A 78 -8.32 4.29 -3.11
CA ALA A 78 -9.05 3.42 -4.03
C ALA A 78 -10.19 2.66 -3.33
N GLN A 79 -9.97 2.22 -2.09
CA GLN A 79 -10.99 1.58 -1.26
C GLN A 79 -11.88 2.56 -0.50
N ASN A 80 -11.56 3.86 -0.49
CA ASN A 80 -12.26 4.87 0.31
C ASN A 80 -12.40 4.56 1.81
N ASN A 81 -11.49 3.77 2.36
CA ASN A 81 -11.44 3.42 3.77
C ASN A 81 -10.20 4.05 4.43
N PRO A 82 -10.32 4.73 5.59
CA PRO A 82 -9.20 5.44 6.21
C PRO A 82 -8.06 4.54 6.70
N LEU A 83 -8.31 3.23 6.84
CA LEU A 83 -7.31 2.24 7.26
C LEU A 83 -6.76 1.40 6.08
N GLN A 84 -7.30 1.57 4.86
CA GLN A 84 -6.91 0.82 3.66
C GLN A 84 -6.31 1.73 2.57
N ALA A 85 -5.50 2.70 2.94
CA ALA A 85 -4.90 3.64 2.01
C ALA A 85 -3.80 3.01 1.14
N ASP A 86 -3.78 3.34 -0.16
CA ASP A 86 -2.64 3.07 -1.03
C ASP A 86 -1.58 4.12 -0.79
N LEU A 87 -0.58 3.80 0.00
CA LEU A 87 0.54 4.69 0.24
C LEU A 87 1.53 4.60 -0.92
N GLN A 88 1.91 5.75 -1.44
CA GLN A 88 2.95 5.85 -2.47
C GLN A 88 4.11 6.70 -1.97
N TYR A 89 5.32 6.22 -2.20
CA TYR A 89 6.56 6.97 -2.03
C TYR A 89 7.32 7.02 -3.35
N ARG A 90 7.52 8.22 -3.90
CA ARG A 90 8.14 8.42 -5.23
C ARG A 90 7.44 7.65 -6.37
N GLY A 91 6.16 7.33 -6.22
CA GLY A 91 5.41 6.49 -7.15
C GLY A 91 5.66 4.98 -7.02
N PHE A 92 6.26 4.53 -5.93
CA PHE A 92 6.28 3.13 -5.52
C PHE A 92 5.23 2.89 -4.45
N THR A 93 4.49 1.82 -4.57
CA THR A 93 3.29 1.56 -3.76
C THR A 93 3.58 0.64 -2.58
N ALA A 94 2.87 0.89 -1.47
CA ALA A 94 2.60 -0.06 -0.39
C ALA A 94 1.10 0.01 -0.08
N SER A 95 0.36 -0.99 -0.51
CA SER A 95 -1.10 -1.02 -0.53
C SER A 95 -1.64 -2.32 0.04
N PRO A 96 -2.83 -2.32 0.68
CA PRO A 96 -3.52 -3.54 1.06
C PRO A 96 -4.18 -4.27 -0.13
N LEU A 97 -4.31 -3.60 -1.29
CA LEU A 97 -4.94 -4.16 -2.48
C LEU A 97 -4.04 -5.20 -3.17
N LEU A 98 -4.59 -6.36 -3.46
CA LEU A 98 -4.04 -7.29 -4.43
C LEU A 98 -4.10 -6.68 -5.84
N GLY A 99 -3.29 -7.16 -6.76
CA GLY A 99 -3.29 -6.64 -8.12
C GLY A 99 -2.52 -5.34 -8.34
N LEU A 100 -1.96 -4.73 -7.30
CA LEU A 100 -1.07 -3.57 -7.42
C LEU A 100 0.39 -3.98 -7.27
N ALA A 101 1.23 -3.59 -8.22
CA ALA A 101 2.66 -3.79 -8.12
C ALA A 101 3.23 -3.04 -6.91
N GLN A 102 3.66 -3.79 -5.90
CA GLN A 102 4.22 -3.23 -4.67
C GLN A 102 5.70 -2.87 -4.89
N GLY A 103 6.20 -1.82 -4.23
CA GLY A 103 7.58 -1.36 -4.43
C GLY A 103 8.27 -0.86 -3.16
N LEU A 104 7.66 -1.06 -1.99
CA LEU A 104 8.18 -0.67 -0.68
C LEU A 104 8.26 -1.86 0.27
N ALA A 105 9.42 -2.09 0.84
CA ALA A 105 9.59 -3.07 1.91
C ALA A 105 9.25 -2.44 3.27
N VAL A 106 8.34 -3.05 4.03
CA VAL A 106 7.90 -2.54 5.33
C VAL A 106 8.25 -3.52 6.44
N TYR A 107 8.87 -2.99 7.49
CA TYR A 107 9.35 -3.77 8.64
C TYR A 107 8.81 -3.19 9.95
N GLN A 108 8.40 -4.06 10.86
CA GLN A 108 8.05 -3.73 12.24
C GLN A 108 9.00 -4.45 13.19
N ASN A 109 9.83 -3.72 13.95
CA ASN A 109 10.86 -4.29 14.81
C ASN A 109 11.71 -5.38 14.11
N GLY A 110 12.07 -5.17 12.84
CA GLY A 110 12.84 -6.14 12.04
C GLY A 110 12.02 -7.25 11.38
N ALA A 111 10.78 -7.50 11.80
CA ALA A 111 9.88 -8.41 11.11
C ALA A 111 9.32 -7.78 9.84
N ARG A 112 9.41 -8.47 8.71
CA ARG A 112 8.77 -8.03 7.46
C ARG A 112 7.26 -8.23 7.58
N ILE A 113 6.49 -7.16 7.30
CA ILE A 113 5.03 -7.20 7.42
C ILE A 113 4.29 -7.17 6.08
N ASN A 114 5.00 -7.08 4.96
CA ASN A 114 4.40 -7.34 3.66
C ASN A 114 3.88 -8.78 3.60
N GLU A 115 2.66 -8.95 3.11
CA GLU A 115 1.97 -10.26 3.05
C GLU A 115 2.58 -11.17 1.98
N PRO A 116 2.69 -12.48 2.22
CA PRO A 116 3.41 -13.38 1.30
C PRO A 116 2.74 -13.60 -0.05
N LEU A 117 1.42 -13.51 -0.19
CA LEU A 117 0.71 -13.79 -1.44
C LEU A 117 0.96 -12.70 -2.50
N GLY A 118 0.74 -11.44 -2.17
CA GLY A 118 0.78 -10.31 -3.11
C GLY A 118 1.67 -9.16 -2.65
N ASP A 119 2.53 -9.38 -1.67
CA ASP A 119 3.42 -8.36 -1.07
C ASP A 119 2.71 -7.12 -0.52
N THR A 120 1.40 -7.23 -0.28
CA THR A 120 0.53 -6.16 0.20
C THR A 120 0.86 -5.73 1.63
N VAL A 121 0.45 -4.51 2.00
CA VAL A 121 0.65 -3.96 3.35
C VAL A 121 -0.68 -3.52 3.94
N ASN A 122 -1.15 -4.22 4.94
CA ASN A 122 -2.38 -3.93 5.67
C ASN A 122 -2.08 -2.94 6.82
N TRP A 123 -2.48 -1.67 6.65
CA TRP A 123 -2.16 -0.60 7.61
C TRP A 123 -3.01 -0.66 8.89
N ASP A 124 -4.18 -1.28 8.85
CA ASP A 124 -5.06 -1.57 9.97
C ASP A 124 -4.41 -2.50 11.00
N LEU A 125 -3.48 -3.34 10.56
CA LEU A 125 -2.78 -4.30 11.41
C LEU A 125 -1.65 -3.67 12.25
N LEU A 126 -1.38 -2.37 12.14
CA LEU A 126 -0.36 -1.68 12.92
C LEU A 126 -0.97 -0.93 14.10
N PRO A 127 -0.65 -1.26 15.37
CA PRO A 127 -1.11 -0.53 16.55
C PRO A 127 -0.45 0.86 16.62
N GLN A 128 -1.19 1.90 16.23
CA GLN A 128 -0.69 3.25 15.99
C GLN A 128 -0.09 3.90 17.25
N SER A 129 -0.75 3.76 18.39
CA SER A 129 -0.28 4.36 19.64
C SER A 129 0.97 3.69 20.20
N ALA A 130 1.23 2.43 19.81
CA ALA A 130 2.43 1.70 20.19
C ALA A 130 3.67 2.03 19.34
N ILE A 131 3.56 2.90 18.34
CA ILE A 131 4.71 3.30 17.51
C ILE A 131 5.63 4.24 18.31
N ASP A 132 6.90 3.88 18.44
CA ASP A 132 7.96 4.72 19.01
C ASP A 132 8.62 5.61 17.96
N GLY A 133 8.82 5.07 16.76
CA GLY A 133 9.41 5.80 15.67
C GLY A 133 9.28 5.13 14.31
N ILE A 134 9.51 5.93 13.28
CA ILE A 134 9.59 5.44 11.90
C ILE A 134 10.82 5.99 11.21
N THR A 135 11.34 5.18 10.31
CA THR A 135 12.44 5.53 9.40
C THR A 135 12.06 5.13 7.99
N LEU A 136 11.94 6.11 7.10
CA LEU A 136 11.77 5.91 5.67
C LEU A 136 13.10 6.18 4.97
N SER A 137 13.68 5.15 4.38
CA SER A 137 14.90 5.22 3.58
C SER A 137 14.54 5.21 2.10
N GLY A 138 14.97 6.21 1.36
CA GLY A 138 14.67 6.35 -0.06
C GLY A 138 15.65 5.62 -0.96
N GLY A 139 15.17 5.33 -2.19
CA GLY A 139 15.94 4.69 -3.26
C GLY A 139 16.02 3.17 -3.17
N ALA A 140 16.57 2.58 -4.20
CA ALA A 140 16.84 1.15 -4.25
C ALA A 140 17.85 0.79 -3.13
N ASN A 141 17.38 0.12 -2.09
CA ASN A 141 18.23 -0.21 -0.94
C ASN A 141 18.38 -1.72 -0.77
N PRO A 142 19.49 -2.30 -1.23
CA PRO A 142 19.66 -3.75 -1.21
C PRO A 142 19.67 -4.35 0.20
N LEU A 143 20.04 -3.59 1.22
CA LEU A 143 20.19 -4.09 2.58
C LEU A 143 18.87 -4.52 3.21
N PHE A 144 17.74 -3.99 2.74
CA PHE A 144 16.40 -4.35 3.24
C PHE A 144 15.78 -5.58 2.55
N GLY A 145 16.44 -6.14 1.53
CA GLY A 145 16.03 -7.41 0.93
C GLY A 145 14.93 -7.27 -0.12
N LEU A 146 13.95 -8.17 -0.06
CA LEU A 146 12.90 -8.27 -1.07
C LEU A 146 12.06 -6.99 -1.18
N ASN A 147 11.76 -6.59 -2.43
CA ASN A 147 10.86 -5.51 -2.77
C ASN A 147 11.21 -4.12 -2.18
N SER A 148 12.49 -3.79 -2.17
CA SER A 148 12.97 -2.46 -1.74
C SER A 148 13.34 -1.60 -2.96
N LEU A 149 12.43 -1.51 -3.96
CA LEU A 149 12.68 -0.80 -5.24
C LEU A 149 12.71 0.71 -5.05
N GLY A 150 11.67 1.27 -4.39
CA GLY A 150 11.53 2.70 -4.11
C GLY A 150 12.08 3.12 -2.77
N GLY A 151 12.17 2.18 -1.85
CA GLY A 151 12.61 2.43 -0.49
C GLY A 151 12.18 1.37 0.51
N SER A 152 12.48 1.64 1.78
CA SER A 152 12.08 0.80 2.90
C SER A 152 11.56 1.65 4.05
N LEU A 153 10.51 1.16 4.69
CA LEU A 153 9.90 1.75 5.87
C LEU A 153 10.17 0.83 7.07
N VAL A 154 10.83 1.35 8.09
CA VAL A 154 11.03 0.64 9.37
C VAL A 154 10.19 1.31 10.43
N VAL A 155 9.31 0.55 11.05
CA VAL A 155 8.47 0.94 12.18
C VAL A 155 9.07 0.34 13.45
N THR A 156 9.48 1.19 14.38
CA THR A 156 9.95 0.79 15.71
C THR A 156 8.81 0.92 16.69
N MET A 157 8.53 -0.14 17.43
CA MET A 157 7.47 -0.15 18.43
C MET A 157 8.03 0.23 19.81
N LYS A 158 7.16 0.81 20.65
CA LYS A 158 7.46 1.09 22.05
C LYS A 158 7.74 -0.20 22.82
N ASP A 159 8.63 -0.10 23.80
CA ASP A 159 8.87 -1.10 24.82
C ASP A 159 8.86 -0.45 26.21
N GLY A 160 9.01 -1.23 27.27
CA GLY A 160 9.02 -0.68 28.64
C GLY A 160 10.28 0.12 28.95
N PHE A 161 11.33 0.10 28.12
CA PHE A 161 12.49 0.96 28.29
C PHE A 161 12.31 2.32 27.63
N SER A 162 11.50 2.40 26.56
CA SER A 162 11.18 3.65 25.86
C SER A 162 9.95 4.35 26.43
N PHE A 163 8.99 3.62 27.02
CA PHE A 163 7.77 4.16 27.59
C PHE A 163 7.57 3.73 29.05
N GLN A 164 7.27 4.71 29.93
CA GLN A 164 6.96 4.45 31.35
C GLN A 164 5.71 5.24 31.78
N GLY A 165 4.89 4.59 32.60
CA GLY A 165 3.62 5.15 33.09
C GLY A 165 2.43 4.48 32.43
N THR A 166 1.27 5.08 32.61
CA THR A 166 0.02 4.63 31.97
C THR A 166 -0.66 5.82 31.34
N GLU A 167 -1.12 5.69 30.10
CA GLU A 167 -1.85 6.72 29.37
C GLU A 167 -3.13 6.14 28.81
N VAL A 168 -4.22 6.90 28.91
CA VAL A 168 -5.51 6.60 28.28
C VAL A 168 -5.87 7.77 27.38
N GLU A 169 -6.19 7.45 26.12
CA GLU A 169 -6.71 8.40 25.16
C GLU A 169 -8.09 7.98 24.69
N VAL A 170 -9.03 8.92 24.62
CA VAL A 170 -10.34 8.71 24.03
C VAL A 170 -10.66 9.87 23.11
N SER A 171 -11.11 9.57 21.90
CA SER A 171 -11.58 10.59 20.97
C SER A 171 -12.92 10.24 20.32
N SER A 172 -13.61 11.26 19.82
CA SER A 172 -14.83 11.11 19.04
C SER A 172 -14.96 12.25 18.04
N GLY A 173 -15.73 12.04 16.97
CA GLY A 173 -15.87 13.06 15.95
C GLY A 173 -16.88 12.77 14.86
N SER A 174 -16.68 13.38 13.73
CA SER A 174 -17.49 13.20 12.53
C SER A 174 -17.55 11.73 12.11
N PHE A 175 -18.58 11.36 11.37
CA PHE A 175 -18.81 10.02 10.81
C PHE A 175 -18.98 8.93 11.86
N GLY A 176 -19.46 9.28 13.06
CA GLY A 176 -19.59 8.32 14.15
C GLY A 176 -18.26 7.85 14.76
N ARG A 177 -17.10 8.39 14.29
CA ARG A 177 -15.79 7.93 14.72
C ARG A 177 -15.57 8.00 16.21
N ARG A 178 -15.07 6.90 16.76
CA ARG A 178 -14.64 6.76 18.15
C ARG A 178 -13.31 6.01 18.18
N THR A 179 -12.36 6.53 18.96
CA THR A 179 -11.11 5.83 19.20
C THR A 179 -10.84 5.76 20.70
N THR A 180 -10.26 4.67 21.13
CA THR A 180 -9.80 4.48 22.51
C THR A 180 -8.44 3.82 22.48
N SER A 181 -7.49 4.40 23.19
CA SER A 181 -6.17 3.82 23.37
C SER A 181 -5.83 3.73 24.85
N LEU A 182 -5.25 2.61 25.24
CA LEU A 182 -4.69 2.40 26.57
C LEU A 182 -3.29 1.86 26.40
N GLU A 183 -2.30 2.56 26.95
CA GLU A 183 -0.93 2.07 26.99
C GLU A 183 -0.37 2.12 28.42
N THR A 184 0.46 1.13 28.76
CA THR A 184 1.15 1.07 30.05
C THR A 184 2.53 0.44 29.90
N GLY A 185 3.52 1.00 30.59
CA GLY A 185 4.88 0.52 30.57
C GLY A 185 5.62 0.76 31.88
N TYR A 186 6.59 -0.12 32.15
CA TYR A 186 7.43 -0.05 33.34
C TYR A 186 8.78 -0.70 33.09
N ASN A 187 9.82 -0.22 33.73
CA ASN A 187 11.10 -0.90 33.86
C ASN A 187 11.77 -0.61 35.20
N ASP A 188 12.60 -1.55 35.63
CA ASP A 188 13.49 -1.40 36.81
C ASP A 188 14.97 -1.20 36.42
N GLY A 189 15.23 -0.97 35.14
CA GLY A 189 16.56 -0.84 34.56
C GLY A 189 17.07 -2.14 33.92
N SER A 190 16.61 -3.30 34.36
CA SER A 190 16.98 -4.61 33.83
C SER A 190 15.81 -5.32 33.16
N LEU A 191 14.65 -5.29 33.77
CA LEU A 191 13.40 -5.86 33.24
C LEU A 191 12.45 -4.74 32.88
N ALA A 192 11.75 -4.93 31.77
CA ALA A 192 10.78 -3.99 31.28
C ALA A 192 9.55 -4.71 30.72
N TYR A 193 8.40 -4.06 30.81
CA TYR A 193 7.22 -4.47 30.07
C TYR A 193 6.51 -3.25 29.48
N TYR A 194 5.82 -3.47 28.35
CA TYR A 194 4.91 -2.53 27.73
C TYR A 194 3.68 -3.28 27.24
N ALA A 195 2.51 -2.68 27.32
CA ALA A 195 1.28 -3.19 26.75
C ALA A 195 0.42 -2.03 26.23
N ASN A 196 -0.23 -2.26 25.09
CA ASN A 196 -1.11 -1.32 24.43
C ASN A 196 -2.36 -2.03 23.91
N VAL A 197 -3.50 -1.33 23.97
CA VAL A 197 -4.75 -1.71 23.31
C VAL A 197 -5.29 -0.48 22.60
N ASP A 198 -5.50 -0.58 21.28
CA ASP A 198 -6.17 0.44 20.47
C ASP A 198 -7.49 -0.12 19.95
N TYR A 199 -8.56 0.65 20.08
CA TYR A 199 -9.87 0.37 19.49
C TYR A 199 -10.31 1.54 18.60
N PHE A 200 -10.74 1.24 17.40
CA PHE A 200 -11.28 2.15 16.40
C PHE A 200 -12.66 1.67 15.97
N GLU A 201 -13.61 2.60 15.81
CA GLU A 201 -14.94 2.37 15.26
C GLU A 201 -15.37 3.61 14.49
N GLU A 202 -15.99 3.44 13.33
CA GLU A 202 -16.51 4.53 12.49
C GLU A 202 -17.70 4.04 11.66
N ASP A 203 -18.75 4.87 11.52
CA ASP A 203 -19.87 4.62 10.61
C ASP A 203 -19.49 4.89 9.14
N GLY A 204 -18.37 5.64 8.92
CA GLY A 204 -17.92 6.10 7.63
C GLY A 204 -18.64 7.35 7.12
N TRP A 205 -18.06 8.01 6.11
CA TRP A 205 -18.63 9.22 5.51
C TRP A 205 -19.45 8.95 4.24
N ARG A 206 -19.18 7.80 3.60
CA ARG A 206 -19.99 7.31 2.47
C ARG A 206 -21.06 6.35 2.95
N ASP A 207 -22.02 6.07 2.10
CA ASP A 207 -23.04 5.09 2.36
C ASP A 207 -22.41 3.70 2.61
N TYR A 208 -22.87 3.02 3.66
CA TYR A 208 -22.43 1.65 4.00
C TYR A 208 -20.91 1.45 4.11
N SER A 209 -20.18 2.37 4.75
CA SER A 209 -18.72 2.33 4.91
C SER A 209 -18.25 2.19 6.36
N ALA A 210 -19.06 1.52 7.20
CA ALA A 210 -18.71 1.28 8.60
C ALA A 210 -17.46 0.39 8.72
N SER A 211 -16.65 0.67 9.75
CA SER A 211 -15.43 -0.11 10.00
C SER A 211 -15.09 -0.12 11.47
N ASP A 212 -14.51 -1.21 11.93
CA ASP A 212 -13.92 -1.31 13.26
C ASP A 212 -12.58 -2.06 13.25
N ALA A 213 -11.74 -1.79 14.24
CA ALA A 213 -10.47 -2.47 14.43
C ALA A 213 -10.06 -2.48 15.90
N LEU A 214 -9.60 -3.63 16.36
CA LEU A 214 -9.01 -3.83 17.68
C LEU A 214 -7.56 -4.29 17.54
N ASN A 215 -6.63 -3.51 18.08
CA ASN A 215 -5.21 -3.84 18.09
C ASN A 215 -4.73 -4.03 19.52
N PHE A 216 -3.95 -5.08 19.75
CA PHE A 216 -3.19 -5.32 20.98
C PHE A 216 -1.71 -5.46 20.64
N TYR A 217 -0.85 -4.79 21.39
CA TYR A 217 0.60 -5.01 21.33
C TYR A 217 1.18 -5.11 22.74
N GLY A 218 2.05 -6.09 22.97
CA GLY A 218 2.76 -6.29 24.23
C GLY A 218 4.23 -6.61 24.02
N SER A 219 5.09 -6.06 24.88
CA SER A 219 6.54 -6.28 24.86
C SER A 219 7.05 -6.58 26.26
N VAL A 220 7.93 -7.58 26.37
CA VAL A 220 8.70 -7.87 27.59
C VAL A 220 10.18 -7.85 27.25
N GLY A 221 10.92 -6.97 27.90
CA GLY A 221 12.35 -6.76 27.67
C GLY A 221 13.22 -7.11 28.87
N TRP A 222 14.39 -7.65 28.59
CA TRP A 222 15.46 -7.78 29.55
C TRP A 222 16.75 -7.22 28.99
N ARG A 223 17.47 -6.45 29.80
CA ARG A 223 18.78 -5.92 29.42
C ARG A 223 19.78 -6.01 30.56
N SER A 224 21.03 -6.23 30.19
CA SER A 224 22.23 -6.11 31.05
C SER A 224 23.20 -5.13 30.36
N ASP A 225 24.40 -4.97 30.96
CA ASP A 225 25.45 -4.12 30.36
C ASP A 225 25.87 -4.56 28.94
N LEU A 226 25.73 -5.83 28.61
CA LEU A 226 26.20 -6.41 27.33
C LEU A 226 25.08 -7.00 26.46
N THR A 227 23.93 -7.33 27.02
CA THR A 227 22.90 -8.09 26.32
C THR A 227 21.52 -7.46 26.49
N GLN A 228 20.78 -7.39 25.42
CA GLN A 228 19.37 -7.01 25.41
C GLN A 228 18.55 -8.08 24.69
N LEU A 229 17.40 -8.41 25.27
CA LEU A 229 16.41 -9.34 24.73
C LEU A 229 15.04 -8.68 24.81
N GLY A 230 14.26 -8.79 23.76
CA GLY A 230 12.87 -8.34 23.66
C GLY A 230 11.99 -9.43 23.09
N LEU A 231 10.89 -9.74 23.77
CA LEU A 231 9.84 -10.63 23.28
C LEU A 231 8.58 -9.81 23.07
N ASN A 232 8.06 -9.82 21.86
CA ASN A 232 6.89 -9.05 21.48
C ASN A 232 5.77 -9.97 21.02
N TYR A 233 4.54 -9.57 21.31
CA TYR A 233 3.32 -10.23 20.84
C TYR A 233 2.34 -9.17 20.35
N GLN A 234 1.70 -9.44 19.22
CA GLN A 234 0.66 -8.60 18.64
C GLN A 234 -0.54 -9.44 18.24
N TYR A 235 -1.72 -8.86 18.42
CA TYR A 235 -3.00 -9.36 17.94
C TYR A 235 -3.81 -8.23 17.33
N THR A 236 -4.45 -8.48 16.19
CA THR A 236 -5.35 -7.55 15.55
C THR A 236 -6.57 -8.30 15.03
N ASP A 237 -7.74 -7.68 15.21
CA ASP A 237 -9.01 -8.10 14.65
C ASP A 237 -9.66 -6.86 14.03
N SER A 238 -10.02 -6.90 12.75
CA SER A 238 -10.61 -5.77 12.06
C SER A 238 -11.65 -6.20 11.03
N GLU A 239 -12.70 -5.40 10.88
CA GLU A 239 -13.67 -5.48 9.79
C GLU A 239 -13.78 -4.10 9.13
N LEU A 240 -13.38 -4.03 7.87
CA LEU A 240 -13.26 -2.79 7.11
C LEU A 240 -14.17 -2.86 5.90
N ILE A 241 -15.06 -1.86 5.76
CA ILE A 241 -15.91 -1.75 4.59
C ILE A 241 -15.39 -0.62 3.71
N GLY A 242 -14.91 -1.02 2.53
CA GLY A 242 -14.53 -0.13 1.46
C GLY A 242 -15.73 0.24 0.60
N ASN A 243 -15.55 1.20 -0.31
CA ASN A 243 -16.60 1.62 -1.23
C ASN A 243 -16.06 1.94 -2.62
N GLY A 244 -14.92 1.49 -2.99
CA GLY A 244 -14.34 1.64 -4.30
C GLY A 244 -14.44 3.05 -4.93
N ALA A 245 -14.04 3.16 -6.17
CA ALA A 245 -14.31 4.32 -7.00
C ALA A 245 -15.76 4.30 -7.49
N SER A 246 -16.30 5.47 -7.81
CA SER A 246 -17.67 5.59 -8.35
C SER A 246 -17.69 6.42 -9.62
N PRO A 247 -18.64 6.17 -10.54
CA PRO A 247 -18.81 6.96 -11.75
C PRO A 247 -18.86 8.46 -11.46
N ILE A 248 -18.19 9.26 -12.28
CA ILE A 248 -18.13 10.72 -12.08
C ILE A 248 -19.52 11.36 -12.05
N GLU A 249 -20.44 10.87 -12.85
CA GLU A 249 -21.81 11.38 -12.95
C GLU A 249 -22.61 11.05 -11.67
N LEU A 250 -22.42 9.86 -11.10
CA LEU A 250 -23.01 9.48 -9.83
C LEU A 250 -22.50 10.37 -8.70
N LEU A 251 -21.19 10.63 -8.65
CA LEU A 251 -20.57 11.50 -7.64
C LEU A 251 -21.03 12.97 -7.76
N GLN A 252 -21.42 13.42 -8.95
CA GLN A 252 -21.99 14.75 -9.15
C GLN A 252 -23.42 14.85 -8.58
N LEU A 253 -24.18 13.76 -8.56
CA LEU A 253 -25.51 13.69 -7.95
C LEU A 253 -25.41 13.53 -6.44
N ASP A 254 -24.59 12.60 -5.99
CA ASP A 254 -24.41 12.29 -4.58
C ASP A 254 -22.99 11.77 -4.31
N ARG A 255 -22.20 12.55 -3.60
CA ARG A 255 -20.82 12.19 -3.28
C ARG A 255 -20.70 11.06 -2.26
N THR A 256 -21.78 10.74 -1.53
CA THR A 256 -21.79 9.63 -0.56
C THR A 256 -22.09 8.29 -1.21
N ALA A 257 -22.62 8.31 -2.44
CA ALA A 257 -23.09 7.14 -3.16
C ALA A 257 -21.92 6.18 -3.51
N LEU A 258 -22.15 4.89 -3.29
CA LEU A 258 -21.30 3.82 -3.81
C LEU A 258 -21.78 3.44 -5.23
N PHE A 259 -20.90 2.83 -6.03
CA PHE A 259 -21.27 2.24 -7.32
C PHE A 259 -21.89 0.87 -7.10
N THR A 260 -21.13 -0.07 -6.58
CA THR A 260 -21.56 -1.42 -6.18
C THR A 260 -21.08 -1.71 -4.75
N GLY A 261 -21.57 -2.77 -4.14
CA GLY A 261 -21.14 -3.20 -2.80
C GLY A 261 -21.97 -4.32 -2.20
N PRO A 262 -21.60 -4.75 -0.99
CA PRO A 262 -20.54 -4.22 -0.12
C PRO A 262 -19.14 -4.73 -0.45
N ASP A 263 -18.08 -3.96 -0.09
CA ASP A 263 -16.69 -4.37 -0.11
C ASP A 263 -16.19 -4.57 1.31
N ILE A 264 -16.18 -5.79 1.80
CA ILE A 264 -15.80 -6.11 3.18
C ILE A 264 -14.45 -6.81 3.19
N THR A 265 -13.55 -6.34 4.05
CA THR A 265 -12.28 -7.01 4.36
C THR A 265 -12.19 -7.21 5.87
N ALA A 266 -12.16 -8.46 6.33
CA ALA A 266 -11.98 -8.81 7.73
C ALA A 266 -10.64 -9.51 7.94
N ASN A 267 -9.83 -9.01 8.90
CA ASN A 267 -8.51 -9.54 9.21
C ASN A 267 -8.45 -10.04 10.66
N ASP A 268 -7.86 -11.21 10.88
CA ASP A 268 -7.40 -11.71 12.19
C ASP A 268 -5.90 -11.98 12.09
N MET A 269 -5.08 -11.21 12.82
CA MET A 269 -3.63 -11.30 12.74
C MET A 269 -2.98 -11.53 14.11
N GLN A 270 -2.00 -12.42 14.13
CA GLN A 270 -1.16 -12.68 15.29
C GLN A 270 0.30 -12.67 14.89
N MET A 271 1.13 -12.01 15.69
CA MET A 271 2.58 -11.98 15.48
C MET A 271 3.31 -12.16 16.80
N VAL A 272 4.37 -12.98 16.77
CA VAL A 272 5.36 -13.10 17.85
C VAL A 272 6.72 -12.78 17.28
N SER A 273 7.49 -11.92 17.95
CA SER A 273 8.88 -11.65 17.56
C SER A 273 9.81 -11.67 18.77
N LEU A 274 11.06 -12.07 18.54
CA LEU A 274 12.15 -12.08 19.51
C LEU A 274 13.31 -11.26 18.94
N ASP A 275 13.63 -10.17 19.59
CA ASP A 275 14.77 -9.32 19.27
C ASP A 275 15.88 -9.56 20.27
N PHE A 276 17.12 -9.59 19.79
CA PHE A 276 18.26 -9.69 20.68
C PHE A 276 19.44 -8.88 20.17
N SER A 277 20.25 -8.39 21.10
CA SER A 277 21.56 -7.82 20.83
C SER A 277 22.55 -8.19 21.92
N HIS A 278 23.80 -8.40 21.52
CA HIS A 278 24.88 -8.72 22.44
C HIS A 278 26.17 -8.01 22.02
N THR A 279 26.74 -7.27 22.97
CA THR A 279 28.05 -6.62 22.80
C THR A 279 29.14 -7.60 23.19
N VAL A 280 29.84 -8.15 22.22
CA VAL A 280 30.94 -9.14 22.44
C VAL A 280 32.19 -8.43 22.90
N SER A 281 32.47 -7.23 22.39
CA SER A 281 33.59 -6.39 22.81
C SER A 281 33.26 -4.91 22.44
N ALA A 282 34.14 -4.00 22.83
CA ALA A 282 33.96 -2.58 22.47
C ALA A 282 33.82 -2.31 20.97
N ASN A 283 34.33 -3.21 20.13
CA ASN A 283 34.34 -3.05 18.67
C ASN A 283 33.50 -4.11 17.94
N THR A 284 32.74 -4.92 18.67
CA THR A 284 32.01 -6.05 18.08
C THR A 284 30.69 -6.27 18.79
N SER A 285 29.61 -6.22 18.05
CA SER A 285 28.27 -6.62 18.52
C SER A 285 27.63 -7.61 17.56
N PHE A 286 26.70 -8.39 18.10
CA PHE A 286 25.89 -9.33 17.37
C PHE A 286 24.42 -9.07 17.71
N SER A 287 23.56 -8.97 16.69
CA SER A 287 22.13 -8.74 16.89
C SER A 287 21.31 -9.54 15.87
N GLY A 288 20.04 -9.68 16.14
CA GLY A 288 19.12 -10.36 15.25
C GLY A 288 17.69 -10.32 15.72
N ASN A 289 16.85 -10.82 14.84
CA ASN A 289 15.42 -10.93 15.02
C ASN A 289 14.93 -12.29 14.54
N LEU A 290 13.92 -12.82 15.23
CA LEU A 290 13.16 -14.01 14.83
C LEU A 290 11.69 -13.67 14.96
N TYR A 291 10.87 -14.03 13.97
CA TYR A 291 9.44 -13.80 14.05
C TYR A 291 8.61 -14.88 13.37
N PHE A 292 7.39 -14.98 13.85
CA PHE A 292 6.31 -15.71 13.22
C PHE A 292 5.08 -14.82 13.21
N ARG A 293 4.44 -14.69 12.04
CA ARG A 293 3.23 -13.93 11.83
C ARG A 293 2.23 -14.77 11.06
N ARG A 294 0.98 -14.74 11.51
CA ARG A 294 -0.18 -15.35 10.84
C ARG A 294 -1.22 -14.27 10.62
N ASN A 295 -1.74 -14.16 9.41
CA ASN A 295 -2.86 -13.33 9.08
C ASN A 295 -3.91 -14.15 8.32
N GLN A 296 -5.16 -14.07 8.77
CA GLN A 296 -6.32 -14.60 8.07
C GLN A 296 -7.17 -13.45 7.59
N THR A 297 -7.41 -13.38 6.29
CA THR A 297 -8.25 -12.36 5.68
C THR A 297 -9.43 -13.03 5.00
N ASN A 298 -10.64 -12.58 5.32
CA ASN A 298 -11.85 -12.92 4.57
C ASN A 298 -12.31 -11.66 3.85
N SER A 299 -12.59 -11.76 2.56
CA SER A 299 -13.18 -10.67 1.80
C SER A 299 -14.49 -11.09 1.15
N PHE A 300 -15.37 -10.12 1.08
CA PHE A 300 -16.64 -10.17 0.38
C PHE A 300 -16.73 -8.92 -0.48
N ASN A 301 -16.88 -9.10 -1.80
CA ASN A 301 -17.07 -8.00 -2.72
C ASN A 301 -18.33 -8.28 -3.53
N GLY A 302 -19.30 -7.36 -3.47
CA GLY A 302 -20.53 -7.44 -4.23
C GLY A 302 -20.44 -6.55 -5.46
N ASP A 303 -20.59 -7.12 -6.65
CA ASP A 303 -20.45 -6.41 -7.92
C ASP A 303 -21.56 -6.78 -8.91
N LEU A 304 -21.60 -6.10 -10.04
CA LEU A 304 -22.47 -6.42 -11.16
C LEU A 304 -21.99 -7.71 -11.81
N SER A 305 -22.91 -8.44 -12.43
CA SER A 305 -22.60 -9.66 -13.18
C SER A 305 -22.21 -9.33 -14.62
N GLU A 306 -21.27 -10.10 -15.15
CA GLU A 306 -20.96 -10.16 -16.58
C GLU A 306 -21.59 -11.41 -17.23
N PHE A 307 -22.27 -12.24 -16.44
CA PHE A 307 -22.84 -13.50 -16.89
C PHE A 307 -24.30 -13.32 -17.29
N ALA A 308 -24.68 -13.93 -18.40
CA ALA A 308 -26.08 -14.09 -18.78
C ALA A 308 -26.59 -15.47 -18.33
N VAL A 309 -27.76 -15.51 -17.70
CA VAL A 309 -28.40 -16.73 -17.22
C VAL A 309 -29.77 -16.89 -17.84
N CYS A 310 -29.95 -17.91 -18.65
CA CYS A 310 -31.26 -18.24 -19.28
C CYS A 310 -31.81 -19.57 -18.84
N GLU A 311 -33.09 -19.64 -18.46
CA GLU A 311 -33.80 -20.90 -18.21
C GLU A 311 -34.56 -21.31 -19.49
N LEU A 312 -34.16 -22.44 -20.08
CA LEU A 312 -34.77 -23.00 -21.28
C LEU A 312 -36.08 -23.73 -20.97
N GLN A 313 -36.93 -23.95 -21.97
CA GLN A 313 -38.17 -24.72 -21.80
C GLN A 313 -37.94 -26.18 -21.31
N SER A 314 -36.78 -26.74 -21.58
CA SER A 314 -36.36 -28.04 -21.06
C SER A 314 -36.14 -28.06 -19.55
N GLY A 315 -36.00 -26.87 -18.92
CA GLY A 315 -35.55 -26.69 -17.54
C GLY A 315 -34.02 -26.74 -17.37
N ALA A 316 -33.29 -26.78 -18.47
CA ALA A 316 -31.84 -26.61 -18.48
C ALA A 316 -31.56 -25.10 -18.36
N THR A 317 -30.45 -24.77 -17.70
CA THR A 317 -29.94 -23.41 -17.56
C THR A 317 -28.76 -23.24 -18.48
N VAL A 318 -28.78 -22.19 -19.29
CA VAL A 318 -27.64 -21.76 -20.10
C VAL A 318 -26.90 -20.69 -19.29
N PHE A 319 -25.61 -20.87 -19.13
CA PHE A 319 -24.73 -19.98 -18.40
C PHE A 319 -23.37 -19.99 -19.11
N GLU A 320 -22.70 -18.88 -19.23
CA GLU A 320 -21.51 -18.69 -20.06
C GLU A 320 -21.65 -19.01 -21.56
N GLY A 321 -20.81 -18.48 -22.41
CA GLY A 321 -20.90 -18.62 -23.88
C GLY A 321 -21.96 -17.72 -24.51
N LEU A 322 -22.70 -16.95 -23.69
CA LEU A 322 -23.51 -15.84 -24.14
C LEU A 322 -22.87 -14.56 -23.64
N GLU A 323 -21.58 -14.35 -23.90
CA GLU A 323 -20.93 -13.10 -23.58
C GLU A 323 -21.64 -11.95 -24.30
N ALA A 324 -21.89 -10.86 -23.58
CA ALA A 324 -22.63 -9.74 -24.13
C ALA A 324 -21.96 -9.22 -25.40
N ASP A 325 -20.65 -9.23 -25.45
CA ASP A 325 -19.85 -8.80 -26.59
C ASP A 325 -20.05 -9.69 -27.84
N GLU A 326 -20.07 -10.99 -27.66
CA GLU A 326 -20.30 -11.95 -28.76
C GLU A 326 -21.73 -11.88 -29.31
N LEU A 327 -22.69 -11.59 -28.43
CA LEU A 327 -24.07 -11.39 -28.83
C LEU A 327 -24.25 -10.04 -29.54
N ASP A 328 -23.58 -9.01 -29.10
CA ASP A 328 -23.63 -7.66 -29.71
C ASP A 328 -23.00 -7.69 -31.12
N ASP A 329 -21.93 -8.46 -31.30
CA ASP A 329 -21.29 -8.70 -32.62
C ASP A 329 -22.26 -9.29 -33.65
N ILE A 330 -23.26 -10.04 -33.19
CA ILE A 330 -24.32 -10.59 -34.05
C ILE A 330 -25.65 -9.84 -33.96
N GLY A 331 -25.65 -8.72 -33.19
CA GLY A 331 -26.78 -7.82 -33.04
C GLY A 331 -27.93 -8.43 -32.23
N LEU A 332 -27.60 -9.26 -31.25
CA LEU A 332 -28.52 -9.87 -30.30
C LEU A 332 -28.22 -9.35 -28.90
N ASP A 333 -29.23 -9.39 -28.05
CA ASP A 333 -29.15 -9.09 -26.63
C ASP A 333 -29.47 -10.36 -25.83
N ALA A 334 -28.80 -10.62 -24.71
CA ALA A 334 -29.03 -11.78 -23.87
C ALA A 334 -30.49 -11.85 -23.38
N ASP A 335 -31.10 -10.71 -23.08
CA ASP A 335 -32.50 -10.61 -22.67
C ASP A 335 -33.45 -11.06 -23.81
N ASP A 336 -33.18 -10.65 -25.04
CA ASP A 336 -33.97 -11.06 -26.23
C ASP A 336 -33.89 -12.57 -26.44
N ILE A 337 -32.74 -13.19 -26.18
CA ILE A 337 -32.52 -14.64 -26.29
C ILE A 337 -33.25 -15.37 -25.19
N CYS A 338 -33.15 -14.91 -23.95
CA CYS A 338 -33.83 -15.49 -22.80
C CYS A 338 -35.37 -15.39 -22.94
N GLU A 339 -35.88 -14.25 -23.45
CA GLU A 339 -37.32 -14.09 -23.74
C GLU A 339 -37.86 -14.98 -24.87
N ALA A 340 -36.96 -15.36 -25.83
CA ALA A 340 -37.37 -16.19 -26.95
C ALA A 340 -37.72 -17.63 -26.59
N GLN A 341 -37.42 -18.07 -25.36
CA GLN A 341 -37.79 -19.37 -24.78
C GLN A 341 -37.49 -20.59 -25.70
N PHE A 342 -36.24 -20.82 -25.99
CA PHE A 342 -35.80 -22.00 -26.79
C PHE A 342 -36.15 -23.32 -26.06
N ALA A 343 -36.32 -24.36 -26.84
CA ALA A 343 -36.78 -25.66 -26.33
C ALA A 343 -35.70 -26.34 -25.45
N ASP A 344 -34.45 -26.30 -25.90
CA ASP A 344 -33.26 -26.86 -25.29
C ASP A 344 -32.00 -26.14 -25.82
N ALA A 345 -30.83 -26.51 -25.31
CA ALA A 345 -29.56 -25.91 -25.70
C ALA A 345 -29.26 -26.07 -27.20
N ASP A 346 -29.49 -27.27 -27.78
CA ASP A 346 -29.31 -27.53 -29.20
C ASP A 346 -30.11 -26.53 -30.09
N ALA A 347 -31.33 -26.19 -29.68
CA ALA A 347 -32.18 -25.25 -30.44
C ALA A 347 -31.70 -23.79 -30.32
N LEU A 348 -31.12 -23.41 -29.19
CA LEU A 348 -30.48 -22.10 -29.00
C LEU A 348 -29.20 -22.02 -29.82
N GLU A 349 -28.31 -22.99 -29.70
CA GLU A 349 -27.07 -23.09 -30.44
C GLU A 349 -27.30 -23.05 -31.97
N ASP A 350 -28.23 -23.84 -32.48
CA ASP A 350 -28.63 -23.75 -33.90
C ASP A 350 -29.07 -22.37 -34.33
N PHE A 351 -29.75 -21.61 -33.46
CA PHE A 351 -30.19 -20.24 -33.72
C PHE A 351 -29.02 -19.27 -33.71
N LEU A 352 -28.15 -19.33 -32.68
CA LEU A 352 -26.97 -18.47 -32.55
C LEU A 352 -26.02 -18.70 -33.73
N ASN A 353 -25.68 -19.94 -34.05
CA ASN A 353 -24.81 -20.27 -35.15
C ASN A 353 -25.39 -19.88 -36.53
N ALA A 354 -26.72 -19.99 -36.70
CA ALA A 354 -27.35 -19.47 -37.90
C ALA A 354 -27.28 -17.93 -38.01
N THR A 355 -27.31 -17.25 -36.90
CA THR A 355 -27.19 -15.77 -36.83
C THR A 355 -25.74 -15.36 -37.02
N ALA A 356 -24.80 -15.93 -36.29
CA ALA A 356 -23.36 -15.68 -36.39
C ALA A 356 -22.86 -15.83 -37.85
N ALA A 357 -23.33 -16.86 -38.57
CA ALA A 357 -23.00 -17.05 -39.97
C ALA A 357 -23.46 -15.88 -40.88
N LEU A 358 -24.44 -15.09 -40.49
CA LEU A 358 -24.89 -13.91 -41.25
C LEU A 358 -23.95 -12.71 -41.04
N PHE A 359 -23.29 -12.65 -39.90
CA PHE A 359 -22.40 -11.55 -39.52
C PHE A 359 -20.91 -11.91 -39.75
N ASN A 360 -20.57 -13.12 -40.12
CA ASN A 360 -19.25 -13.74 -40.19
C ASN A 360 -18.57 -13.77 -38.81
N ALA A 361 -19.35 -13.88 -37.75
CA ALA A 361 -18.87 -14.10 -36.39
C ALA A 361 -18.57 -15.59 -36.17
N GLU A 362 -17.86 -15.87 -35.09
CA GLU A 362 -17.52 -17.24 -34.66
C GLU A 362 -18.77 -18.07 -34.32
N ALA A 363 -18.62 -19.38 -34.29
CA ALA A 363 -19.71 -20.28 -33.96
C ALA A 363 -19.79 -20.44 -32.44
N PHE A 364 -20.99 -20.36 -31.90
CA PHE A 364 -21.25 -20.64 -30.49
C PHE A 364 -21.24 -22.17 -30.28
N ASP A 365 -20.60 -22.61 -29.23
CA ASP A 365 -20.63 -23.99 -28.73
C ASP A 365 -21.29 -23.98 -27.34
N LEU A 366 -22.46 -24.61 -27.25
CA LEU A 366 -23.26 -24.62 -26.02
C LEU A 366 -23.30 -26.02 -25.36
N GLU A 367 -22.42 -26.96 -25.70
CA GLU A 367 -22.46 -28.33 -25.17
C GLU A 367 -22.13 -28.46 -23.69
N ASP A 368 -21.38 -27.51 -23.11
CA ASP A 368 -20.89 -27.56 -21.72
C ASP A 368 -21.74 -26.77 -20.71
N PHE A 369 -22.90 -26.28 -21.13
CA PHE A 369 -23.76 -25.45 -20.31
C PHE A 369 -24.58 -26.20 -19.26
N GLY A 370 -24.30 -25.98 -17.99
CA GLY A 370 -25.06 -26.47 -16.86
C GLY A 370 -24.29 -27.34 -15.88
N ASP A 371 -23.07 -27.78 -16.24
CA ASP A 371 -22.15 -28.42 -15.29
C ASP A 371 -21.31 -27.40 -14.52
N ASP A 372 -21.28 -26.10 -14.96
CA ASP A 372 -20.46 -25.03 -14.38
C ASP A 372 -21.11 -24.36 -13.20
N LEU A 373 -22.36 -24.64 -12.90
CA LEU A 373 -23.04 -24.14 -11.74
C LEU A 373 -23.23 -25.21 -10.67
N SER A 374 -22.86 -24.90 -9.45
CA SER A 374 -23.12 -25.75 -8.29
C SER A 374 -24.05 -25.09 -7.27
N GLY A 375 -24.67 -25.92 -6.42
CA GLY A 375 -25.56 -25.44 -5.39
C GLY A 375 -27.05 -25.58 -5.73
N THR A 376 -27.90 -24.91 -4.96
CA THR A 376 -29.36 -24.99 -5.08
C THR A 376 -30.03 -23.64 -4.86
N GLY A 377 -29.31 -22.59 -5.16
CA GLY A 377 -29.72 -21.21 -4.91
C GLY A 377 -30.65 -20.63 -5.97
N VAL A 378 -30.79 -19.32 -5.92
CA VAL A 378 -31.56 -18.55 -6.91
C VAL A 378 -30.62 -18.23 -8.07
N LEU A 379 -31.07 -18.46 -9.27
CA LEU A 379 -30.36 -18.02 -10.47
C LEU A 379 -30.65 -16.53 -10.66
N SER A 380 -29.63 -15.73 -10.79
CA SER A 380 -29.73 -14.32 -11.13
C SER A 380 -28.46 -13.90 -11.85
N ASP A 381 -28.59 -13.12 -12.88
CA ASP A 381 -27.56 -12.55 -13.72
C ASP A 381 -27.29 -11.07 -13.44
N THR A 382 -27.95 -10.46 -12.46
CA THR A 382 -27.80 -9.02 -12.21
C THR A 382 -26.59 -8.66 -11.34
N ALA A 383 -26.08 -9.63 -10.57
CA ALA A 383 -24.95 -9.38 -9.66
C ALA A 383 -24.20 -10.67 -9.30
N ILE A 384 -23.00 -10.46 -8.81
CA ILE A 384 -22.14 -11.50 -8.25
C ILE A 384 -21.67 -11.13 -6.85
N ASN A 385 -21.37 -12.14 -6.04
CA ASN A 385 -20.66 -12.02 -4.78
C ASN A 385 -19.32 -12.73 -4.90
N ASN A 386 -18.25 -11.97 -4.88
CA ASN A 386 -16.89 -12.46 -4.82
C ASN A 386 -16.50 -12.73 -3.37
N LEU A 387 -16.35 -14.00 -3.01
CA LEU A 387 -15.99 -14.43 -1.66
C LEU A 387 -14.59 -15.01 -1.68
N SER A 388 -13.66 -14.45 -0.90
CA SER A 388 -12.33 -15.04 -0.81
C SER A 388 -11.86 -15.19 0.63
N ARG A 389 -11.01 -16.17 0.83
CA ARG A 389 -10.30 -16.41 2.08
C ARG A 389 -8.81 -16.56 1.80
N ARG A 390 -8.02 -15.86 2.60
CA ARG A 390 -6.55 -15.94 2.57
C ARG A 390 -6.05 -16.32 3.96
N SER A 391 -5.27 -17.39 4.05
CA SER A 391 -4.53 -17.72 5.27
C SER A 391 -3.04 -17.60 4.97
N GLN A 392 -2.35 -16.70 5.64
CA GLN A 392 -0.97 -16.33 5.32
C GLN A 392 -0.09 -16.45 6.56
N ASP A 393 0.92 -17.30 6.49
CA ASP A 393 1.92 -17.52 7.53
C ASP A 393 3.28 -16.98 7.05
N SER A 394 3.92 -16.15 7.84
CA SER A 394 5.26 -15.66 7.60
C SER A 394 6.19 -16.00 8.74
N THR A 395 7.32 -16.61 8.43
CA THR A 395 8.40 -16.88 9.38
C THR A 395 9.69 -16.29 8.86
N GLY A 396 10.40 -15.57 9.69
CA GLY A 396 11.66 -14.99 9.27
C GLY A 396 12.69 -14.91 10.40
N MET A 397 13.93 -14.78 9.97
CA MET A 397 15.07 -14.52 10.84
C MET A 397 16.11 -13.65 10.13
N ASP A 398 16.71 -12.77 10.89
CA ASP A 398 17.84 -11.94 10.46
C ASP A 398 18.91 -11.94 11.55
N PHE A 399 20.15 -12.14 11.16
CA PHE A 399 21.31 -12.12 12.06
C PHE A 399 22.42 -11.29 11.46
N GLN A 400 23.05 -10.46 12.29
CA GLN A 400 24.12 -9.58 11.85
C GLN A 400 25.21 -9.38 12.88
N TRP A 401 26.41 -9.18 12.37
CA TRP A 401 27.57 -8.70 13.11
C TRP A 401 27.85 -7.26 12.77
N THR A 402 28.04 -6.43 13.77
CA THR A 402 28.56 -5.07 13.61
C THR A 402 29.98 -5.04 14.16
N LEU A 403 30.92 -4.66 13.32
CA LEU A 403 32.35 -4.66 13.60
C LEU A 403 32.91 -3.27 13.34
N HIS A 404 33.86 -2.83 14.16
CA HIS A 404 34.59 -1.59 13.96
C HIS A 404 36.10 -1.88 13.77
N PRO A 405 36.48 -2.47 12.62
CA PRO A 405 37.88 -2.80 12.34
C PRO A 405 38.63 -1.61 11.76
N THR A 406 39.95 -1.56 11.99
CA THR A 406 40.85 -0.70 11.19
C THR A 406 41.33 -1.51 10.01
N LEU A 407 40.81 -1.22 8.80
CA LEU A 407 41.19 -1.85 7.54
C LEU A 407 41.98 -0.87 6.68
N PHE A 408 43.09 -1.30 6.12
CA PHE A 408 43.98 -0.45 5.29
C PHE A 408 44.45 0.83 6.01
N GLY A 409 44.46 0.84 7.35
CA GLY A 409 44.79 2.01 8.16
C GLY A 409 43.67 3.05 8.31
N LEU A 410 42.44 2.70 7.88
CA LEU A 410 41.23 3.52 7.96
C LEU A 410 40.27 2.94 8.96
N ASP A 411 39.52 3.78 9.62
CA ASP A 411 38.45 3.35 10.52
C ASP A 411 37.24 2.91 9.68
N ASN A 412 36.66 1.79 10.07
CA ASN A 412 35.53 1.18 9.34
C ASN A 412 34.43 0.79 10.32
N GLN A 413 33.19 0.89 9.84
CA GLN A 413 32.04 0.24 10.45
C GLN A 413 31.50 -0.79 9.44
N LEU A 414 31.75 -2.05 9.72
CA LEU A 414 31.31 -3.18 8.91
C LEU A 414 30.12 -3.86 9.56
N ILE A 415 29.01 -3.95 8.85
CA ILE A 415 27.85 -4.76 9.18
C ILE A 415 27.78 -5.90 8.17
N ALA A 416 27.76 -7.14 8.63
CA ALA A 416 27.62 -8.32 7.77
C ALA A 416 26.59 -9.28 8.39
N GLY A 417 25.68 -9.76 7.57
CA GLY A 417 24.58 -10.58 8.07
C GLY A 417 24.00 -11.53 7.05
N GLY A 418 23.01 -12.29 7.51
CA GLY A 418 22.21 -13.17 6.70
C GLY A 418 20.77 -13.17 7.18
N ALA A 419 19.85 -13.32 6.23
CA ALA A 419 18.44 -13.39 6.49
C ALA A 419 17.82 -14.60 5.79
N TRP A 420 16.80 -15.15 6.40
CA TRP A 420 15.93 -16.16 5.82
C TRP A 420 14.47 -15.77 6.07
N TYR A 421 13.65 -16.00 5.06
CA TYR A 421 12.22 -15.72 5.06
C TYR A 421 11.47 -16.86 4.41
N LYS A 422 10.36 -17.26 4.99
CA LYS A 422 9.40 -18.17 4.40
C LYS A 422 8.00 -17.61 4.59
N GLY A 423 7.30 -17.39 3.48
CA GLY A 423 5.89 -17.07 3.42
C GLY A 423 5.12 -18.25 2.86
N GLU A 424 4.03 -18.63 3.50
CA GLU A 424 3.09 -19.65 3.04
C GLU A 424 1.71 -19.02 2.95
N SER A 425 1.02 -19.19 1.83
CA SER A 425 -0.35 -18.70 1.67
C SER A 425 -1.23 -19.82 1.13
N SER A 426 -2.46 -19.87 1.65
CA SER A 426 -3.57 -20.61 1.07
C SER A 426 -4.62 -19.59 0.69
N PHE A 427 -5.03 -19.57 -0.56
CA PHE A 427 -6.03 -18.68 -1.10
C PHE A 427 -7.13 -19.50 -1.73
N ASP A 428 -8.35 -19.32 -1.25
CA ASP A 428 -9.56 -19.85 -1.84
C ASP A 428 -10.53 -18.72 -2.18
N ALA A 429 -11.13 -18.79 -3.37
CA ALA A 429 -12.14 -17.87 -3.84
C ALA A 429 -13.25 -18.61 -4.56
N VAL A 430 -14.45 -18.13 -4.40
CA VAL A 430 -15.64 -18.59 -5.08
C VAL A 430 -16.49 -17.40 -5.51
N LEU A 431 -17.17 -17.56 -6.65
CA LEU A 431 -18.09 -16.60 -7.17
C LEU A 431 -19.51 -17.13 -6.99
N GLU A 432 -20.36 -16.35 -6.31
CA GLU A 432 -21.77 -16.67 -6.06
C GLU A 432 -22.64 -15.72 -6.89
N LEU A 433 -23.56 -16.27 -7.67
CA LEU A 433 -24.58 -15.46 -8.35
C LEU A 433 -25.47 -14.75 -7.35
N SER A 434 -25.87 -13.54 -7.63
CA SER A 434 -26.60 -12.69 -6.70
C SER A 434 -27.54 -11.73 -7.43
N GLU A 435 -28.35 -11.03 -6.67
CA GLU A 435 -29.19 -9.93 -7.13
C GLU A 435 -28.67 -8.61 -6.60
N ILE A 436 -28.64 -7.57 -7.44
CA ILE A 436 -28.33 -6.22 -6.99
C ILE A 436 -29.61 -5.44 -6.69
N ASN A 437 -29.62 -4.73 -5.57
CA ASN A 437 -30.71 -3.84 -5.26
C ASN A 437 -30.54 -2.51 -6.05
N PRO A 438 -31.45 -2.17 -6.97
CA PRO A 438 -31.27 -1.04 -7.87
C PRO A 438 -31.25 0.33 -7.18
N VAL A 439 -31.67 0.41 -5.92
CA VAL A 439 -31.69 1.67 -5.15
C VAL A 439 -30.43 1.81 -4.29
N THR A 440 -30.07 0.75 -3.57
CA THR A 440 -28.90 0.76 -2.68
C THR A 440 -27.62 0.37 -3.37
N ARG A 441 -27.70 -0.23 -4.56
CA ARG A 441 -26.59 -0.79 -5.36
C ARG A 441 -25.73 -1.77 -4.56
N ARG A 442 -26.39 -2.53 -3.68
CA ARG A 442 -25.77 -3.60 -2.88
C ARG A 442 -26.31 -4.94 -3.31
N THR A 443 -25.43 -5.90 -3.40
CA THR A 443 -25.80 -7.27 -3.68
C THR A 443 -26.57 -7.88 -2.50
N ASN A 444 -27.35 -8.88 -2.79
CA ASN A 444 -28.12 -9.61 -1.80
C ASN A 444 -27.26 -10.76 -1.24
N GLY A 445 -26.23 -10.41 -0.46
CA GLY A 445 -25.16 -11.29 0.01
C GLY A 445 -25.57 -12.40 0.98
N LEU A 446 -26.80 -12.81 0.99
CA LEU A 446 -27.29 -13.83 1.92
C LEU A 446 -27.41 -15.18 1.24
N GLY A 447 -26.26 -15.77 0.83
CA GLY A 447 -26.21 -17.17 0.52
C GLY A 447 -27.32 -17.63 -0.43
N THR A 448 -27.39 -17.07 -1.63
CA THR A 448 -28.25 -17.60 -2.68
C THR A 448 -27.89 -19.05 -2.95
N GLY A 449 -26.62 -19.40 -2.74
CA GLY A 449 -26.09 -20.77 -2.78
C GLY A 449 -26.01 -21.33 -4.18
N THR A 450 -25.89 -20.48 -5.20
CA THR A 450 -25.53 -20.87 -6.57
C THR A 450 -24.17 -20.28 -6.89
N PHE A 451 -23.21 -21.14 -7.21
CA PHE A 451 -21.81 -20.80 -7.43
C PHE A 451 -21.39 -21.12 -8.86
N VAL A 452 -20.51 -20.32 -9.39
CA VAL A 452 -19.85 -20.53 -10.69
C VAL A 452 -18.59 -21.33 -10.44
N ASP A 453 -18.61 -22.62 -10.76
CA ASP A 453 -17.51 -23.54 -10.46
C ASP A 453 -16.26 -23.25 -11.30
N ALA A 454 -16.42 -22.78 -12.52
CA ALA A 454 -15.34 -22.36 -13.42
C ALA A 454 -14.54 -21.18 -12.83
N ALA A 455 -15.17 -20.27 -12.09
CA ALA A 455 -14.54 -19.12 -11.43
C ALA A 455 -13.90 -19.45 -10.07
N ALA A 456 -13.99 -20.72 -9.60
CA ALA A 456 -13.42 -21.10 -8.31
C ALA A 456 -11.90 -21.21 -8.38
N THR A 457 -11.23 -20.66 -7.35
CA THR A 457 -9.78 -20.76 -7.18
C THR A 457 -9.46 -21.38 -5.83
N ASP A 458 -8.57 -22.37 -5.80
CA ASP A 458 -8.00 -22.92 -4.55
C ASP A 458 -6.51 -23.22 -4.79
N ILE A 459 -5.63 -22.41 -4.19
CA ILE A 459 -4.20 -22.46 -4.43
C ILE A 459 -3.40 -22.34 -3.14
N ASP A 460 -2.37 -23.17 -2.97
CA ASP A 460 -1.33 -23.01 -1.96
C ASP A 460 -0.07 -22.42 -2.59
N THR A 461 0.54 -21.44 -1.93
CA THR A 461 1.78 -20.82 -2.39
C THR A 461 2.85 -20.83 -1.31
N ILE A 462 4.12 -20.94 -1.73
CA ILE A 462 5.27 -20.86 -0.84
C ILE A 462 6.31 -19.92 -1.46
N THR A 463 6.69 -18.89 -0.72
CA THR A 463 7.83 -18.04 -1.06
C THR A 463 8.93 -18.25 -0.04
N GLU A 464 10.08 -18.76 -0.46
CA GLU A 464 11.25 -18.93 0.40
C GLU A 464 12.44 -18.11 -0.11
N SER A 465 13.02 -17.28 0.75
CA SER A 465 14.14 -16.43 0.38
C SER A 465 15.27 -16.55 1.40
N SER A 466 16.49 -16.74 0.90
CA SER A 466 17.72 -16.74 1.68
C SER A 466 18.66 -15.69 1.15
N SER A 467 19.32 -14.96 2.04
CA SER A 467 20.21 -13.89 1.63
C SER A 467 21.42 -13.72 2.54
N LEU A 468 22.49 -13.22 1.93
CA LEU A 468 23.67 -12.73 2.63
C LEU A 468 23.93 -11.29 2.23
N TYR A 469 24.27 -10.46 3.19
CA TYR A 469 24.51 -9.04 2.94
C TYR A 469 25.69 -8.49 3.75
N PHE A 470 26.26 -7.42 3.25
CA PHE A 470 27.19 -6.61 4.02
C PHE A 470 27.07 -5.13 3.63
N THR A 471 27.46 -4.27 4.55
CA THR A 471 27.74 -2.84 4.30
C THR A 471 28.97 -2.46 5.11
N ASN A 472 29.86 -1.67 4.51
CA ASN A 472 31.05 -1.14 5.15
C ASN A 472 31.13 0.36 4.91
N ALA A 473 30.97 1.14 5.95
CA ALA A 473 31.26 2.57 5.95
C ALA A 473 32.71 2.77 6.37
N MET A 474 33.52 3.29 5.46
CA MET A 474 34.94 3.47 5.60
C MET A 474 35.28 4.97 5.61
N ASP A 475 35.83 5.45 6.71
CA ASP A 475 36.25 6.83 6.86
C ASP A 475 37.60 7.02 6.14
N ILE A 476 37.52 7.64 4.96
CA ILE A 476 38.72 7.95 4.14
C ILE A 476 39.57 9.03 4.82
N ASP A 477 38.89 10.00 5.41
CA ASP A 477 39.41 11.01 6.33
C ASP A 477 38.30 11.48 7.28
N ASP A 478 38.58 12.47 8.13
CA ASP A 478 37.64 13.00 9.13
C ASP A 478 36.37 13.59 8.52
N THR A 479 36.32 13.81 7.19
CA THR A 479 35.19 14.46 6.51
C THR A 479 34.57 13.63 5.42
N LEU A 480 35.24 12.59 4.95
CA LEU A 480 34.84 11.82 3.78
C LEU A 480 34.67 10.33 4.14
N THR A 481 33.47 9.81 3.97
CA THR A 481 33.16 8.38 4.18
C THR A 481 32.72 7.72 2.86
N LEU A 482 33.32 6.60 2.54
CA LEU A 482 32.92 5.70 1.44
C LEU A 482 32.13 4.53 1.99
N THR A 483 30.92 4.31 1.49
CA THR A 483 30.09 3.17 1.85
C THR A 483 30.00 2.19 0.69
N LEU A 484 30.33 0.93 0.95
CA LEU A 484 30.18 -0.17 0.00
C LEU A 484 29.23 -1.21 0.57
N SER A 485 28.21 -1.58 -0.18
CA SER A 485 27.23 -2.56 0.24
C SER A 485 26.91 -3.55 -0.86
N ALA A 486 26.53 -4.75 -0.49
CA ALA A 486 25.96 -5.71 -1.41
C ALA A 486 25.06 -6.70 -0.68
N ARG A 487 24.07 -7.23 -1.39
CA ARG A 487 23.22 -8.32 -0.95
C ARG A 487 23.04 -9.33 -2.09
N ALA A 488 23.19 -10.60 -1.77
CA ALA A 488 22.84 -11.70 -2.63
C ALA A 488 21.55 -12.33 -2.11
N ASN A 489 20.53 -12.38 -2.95
CA ASN A 489 19.24 -13.02 -2.67
C ASN A 489 19.08 -14.26 -3.52
N ASN A 490 18.58 -15.35 -2.93
CA ASN A 490 18.09 -16.53 -3.63
C ASN A 490 16.67 -16.76 -3.16
N THR A 491 15.71 -16.63 -4.08
CA THR A 491 14.28 -16.73 -3.78
C THR A 491 13.66 -17.79 -4.66
N ARG A 492 12.85 -18.65 -4.07
CA ARG A 492 11.98 -19.62 -4.73
C ARG A 492 10.53 -19.30 -4.44
N VAL A 493 9.71 -19.35 -5.49
CA VAL A 493 8.25 -19.23 -5.40
C VAL A 493 7.64 -20.52 -5.95
N GLU A 494 6.83 -21.20 -5.16
CA GLU A 494 6.12 -22.41 -5.54
C GLU A 494 4.62 -22.14 -5.47
N LEU A 495 3.90 -22.60 -6.49
CA LEU A 495 2.44 -22.55 -6.59
C LEU A 495 1.92 -23.98 -6.75
N ARG A 496 0.79 -24.29 -6.12
CA ARG A 496 0.17 -25.61 -6.14
C ARG A 496 -1.34 -25.45 -6.19
N ASP A 497 -1.91 -25.86 -7.31
CA ASP A 497 -3.35 -26.01 -7.42
C ASP A 497 -3.87 -27.08 -6.44
N ARG A 498 -4.95 -26.74 -5.75
CA ARG A 498 -5.64 -27.60 -4.80
C ARG A 498 -7.04 -27.97 -5.26
N SER A 499 -7.59 -27.23 -6.21
CA SER A 499 -8.86 -27.55 -6.84
C SER A 499 -8.81 -28.90 -7.56
N GLY A 500 -7.64 -29.24 -8.14
CA GLY A 500 -7.41 -30.44 -8.93
C GLY A 500 -7.94 -30.37 -10.36
N VAL A 501 -8.50 -29.21 -10.73
CA VAL A 501 -9.04 -28.95 -12.07
C VAL A 501 -8.17 -28.01 -12.89
N ARG A 502 -7.23 -27.30 -12.24
CA ARG A 502 -6.29 -26.35 -12.85
C ARG A 502 -4.82 -26.73 -12.61
N PRO A 503 -4.36 -27.92 -13.07
CA PRO A 503 -2.99 -28.38 -12.85
C PRO A 503 -1.92 -27.47 -13.47
N GLU A 504 -2.28 -26.64 -14.44
CA GLU A 504 -1.45 -25.61 -15.08
C GLU A 504 -0.98 -24.53 -14.09
N LEU A 505 -1.71 -24.26 -13.02
CA LEU A 505 -1.28 -23.34 -11.95
C LEU A 505 -0.13 -23.90 -11.09
N ASN A 506 0.24 -25.19 -11.27
CA ASN A 506 1.38 -25.72 -10.56
C ASN A 506 2.69 -25.24 -11.16
N GLY A 507 3.51 -24.56 -10.35
CA GLY A 507 4.79 -24.03 -10.82
C GLY A 507 5.83 -23.90 -9.71
N SER A 508 7.10 -23.80 -10.11
CA SER A 508 8.22 -23.48 -9.22
C SER A 508 9.20 -22.58 -9.96
N HIS A 509 9.42 -21.40 -9.43
CA HIS A 509 10.23 -20.35 -10.01
C HIS A 509 11.39 -20.00 -9.09
N ASP A 510 12.61 -20.00 -9.63
CA ASP A 510 13.83 -19.70 -8.90
C ASP A 510 14.47 -18.39 -9.40
N TYR A 511 14.73 -17.48 -8.49
CA TYR A 511 15.33 -16.17 -8.78
C TYR A 511 16.61 -15.97 -7.98
N PHE A 512 17.68 -15.56 -8.64
CA PHE A 512 18.93 -15.19 -7.97
C PHE A 512 19.40 -13.82 -8.40
N ARG A 513 19.64 -12.94 -7.42
CA ARG A 513 20.17 -11.59 -7.68
C ARG A 513 21.27 -11.20 -6.71
N LEU A 514 22.26 -10.49 -7.27
CA LEU A 514 23.27 -9.75 -6.53
C LEU A 514 23.02 -8.26 -6.72
N ASN A 515 22.69 -7.56 -5.65
CA ASN A 515 22.34 -6.15 -5.62
C ASN A 515 23.49 -5.35 -4.97
N PRO A 516 24.33 -4.63 -5.73
CA PRO A 516 25.40 -3.81 -5.20
C PRO A 516 24.91 -2.40 -4.85
N SER A 517 25.65 -1.73 -3.96
CA SER A 517 25.50 -0.30 -3.71
C SER A 517 26.86 0.31 -3.38
N VAL A 518 27.06 1.54 -3.86
CA VAL A 518 28.20 2.37 -3.52
C VAL A 518 27.73 3.79 -3.20
N GLY A 519 28.25 4.35 -2.14
CA GLY A 519 27.86 5.69 -1.71
C GLY A 519 29.05 6.45 -1.14
N LEU A 520 28.96 7.77 -1.22
CA LEU A 520 29.95 8.71 -0.71
C LEU A 520 29.21 9.78 0.12
N THR A 521 29.70 10.04 1.32
CA THR A 521 29.29 11.20 2.11
C THR A 521 30.48 12.10 2.37
N TRP A 522 30.26 13.41 2.24
CA TRP A 522 31.29 14.40 2.43
C TRP A 522 30.79 15.55 3.32
N GLN A 523 31.32 15.64 4.52
CA GLN A 523 31.06 16.71 5.45
C GLN A 523 31.84 17.97 5.02
N ILE A 524 31.23 18.76 4.13
CA ILE A 524 31.84 19.99 3.58
C ILE A 524 31.97 21.11 4.64
N HIS A 525 31.17 21.04 5.68
CA HIS A 525 31.17 21.90 6.85
C HIS A 525 30.64 21.11 8.05
N PRO A 526 30.99 21.39 9.30
CA PRO A 526 30.44 20.68 10.45
C PRO A 526 28.89 20.54 10.47
N GLU A 527 28.21 21.48 9.84
CA GLU A 527 26.73 21.51 9.77
C GLU A 527 26.16 21.10 8.41
N HIS A 528 26.99 20.79 7.42
CA HIS A 528 26.53 20.48 6.06
C HIS A 528 27.21 19.24 5.50
N ASN A 529 26.41 18.28 5.11
CA ASN A 529 26.84 17.00 4.56
C ASN A 529 26.29 16.83 3.13
N LEU A 530 27.17 16.53 2.18
CA LEU A 530 26.83 16.10 0.82
C LEU A 530 26.84 14.58 0.76
N TYR A 531 25.91 14.01 0.01
CA TYR A 531 25.93 12.59 -0.28
C TYR A 531 25.69 12.33 -1.77
N ALA A 532 26.22 11.21 -2.25
CA ALA A 532 25.94 10.66 -3.57
C ALA A 532 25.96 9.14 -3.50
N SER A 533 25.05 8.48 -4.19
CA SER A 533 24.99 7.02 -4.23
C SER A 533 24.53 6.48 -5.57
N TYR A 534 24.93 5.25 -5.84
CA TYR A 534 24.36 4.36 -6.82
C TYR A 534 24.03 3.04 -6.14
N SER A 535 22.85 2.52 -6.38
CA SER A 535 22.37 1.28 -5.77
C SER A 535 21.45 0.52 -6.71
N GLU A 536 21.48 -0.81 -6.56
CA GLU A 536 20.56 -1.71 -7.23
C GLU A 536 19.75 -2.47 -6.18
N SER A 537 18.49 -2.73 -6.47
CA SER A 537 17.63 -3.67 -5.73
C SER A 537 16.74 -4.42 -6.69
N SER A 538 16.15 -5.50 -6.22
CA SER A 538 15.28 -6.32 -7.05
C SER A 538 13.99 -6.69 -6.31
N ARG A 539 12.96 -6.93 -7.10
CA ARG A 539 11.68 -7.47 -6.66
C ARG A 539 11.40 -8.75 -7.44
N THR A 540 11.25 -9.83 -6.72
CA THR A 540 10.77 -11.09 -7.29
C THR A 540 9.27 -10.97 -7.56
N PRO A 541 8.73 -11.48 -8.67
CA PRO A 541 7.30 -11.60 -8.84
C PRO A 541 6.65 -12.32 -7.66
N THR A 542 5.49 -11.86 -7.25
CA THR A 542 4.74 -12.44 -6.14
C THR A 542 3.98 -13.69 -6.59
N PRO A 543 3.56 -14.56 -5.66
CA PRO A 543 2.73 -15.71 -6.05
C PRO A 543 1.47 -15.32 -6.83
N ILE A 544 0.82 -14.20 -6.51
CA ILE A 544 -0.38 -13.75 -7.21
C ILE A 544 -0.07 -13.35 -8.66
N GLU A 545 1.09 -12.76 -8.90
CA GLU A 545 1.52 -12.39 -10.25
C GLU A 545 1.97 -13.59 -11.07
N LEU A 546 2.40 -14.68 -10.44
CA LEU A 546 2.82 -15.92 -11.09
C LEU A 546 1.69 -16.94 -11.21
N ALA A 547 0.58 -16.74 -10.51
CA ALA A 547 -0.59 -17.62 -10.61
C ALA A 547 -1.26 -17.54 -11.98
N CYS A 548 -1.02 -16.46 -12.69
CA CYS A 548 -1.59 -16.14 -13.98
C CYS A 548 -0.47 -15.90 -14.98
N ASN A 549 -0.02 -16.91 -15.68
CA ASN A 549 1.19 -16.82 -16.48
C ASN A 549 0.93 -17.30 -17.92
N GLU A 550 1.13 -16.42 -18.92
CA GLU A 550 0.96 -16.72 -20.36
C GLU A 550 1.78 -17.95 -20.82
N GLY A 551 2.88 -18.25 -20.14
CA GLY A 551 3.61 -19.50 -20.35
C GLY A 551 2.80 -20.74 -19.94
N ILE A 552 1.79 -20.59 -19.11
CA ILE A 552 0.81 -21.63 -18.75
C ILE A 552 -0.26 -21.71 -19.81
N PHE A 553 -0.73 -20.60 -20.36
CA PHE A 553 -1.60 -20.57 -21.54
C PHE A 553 -0.93 -21.28 -22.72
N ASP A 554 0.31 -20.93 -23.05
CA ASP A 554 1.10 -21.64 -24.07
C ASP A 554 1.19 -23.16 -23.81
N LEU A 555 1.29 -23.54 -22.53
CA LEU A 555 1.31 -24.96 -22.15
C LEU A 555 -0.06 -25.61 -22.27
N ALA A 556 -1.13 -24.90 -21.89
CA ALA A 556 -2.51 -25.37 -22.06
C ALA A 556 -2.83 -25.58 -23.56
N VAL A 557 -2.54 -24.56 -24.38
CA VAL A 557 -2.64 -24.66 -25.84
C VAL A 557 -1.80 -25.79 -26.40
N ALA A 558 -0.57 -25.99 -25.95
CA ALA A 558 0.27 -27.09 -26.38
C ALA A 558 -0.28 -28.46 -25.95
N ASN A 559 -0.92 -28.54 -24.79
CA ASN A 559 -1.57 -29.75 -24.29
C ASN A 559 -2.85 -30.07 -25.09
N ALA A 560 -3.68 -29.06 -25.37
CA ALA A 560 -4.87 -29.19 -26.22
C ALA A 560 -4.49 -29.68 -27.62
N ILE A 561 -3.51 -29.09 -28.27
CA ILE A 561 -2.95 -29.56 -29.53
C ILE A 561 -2.47 -31.01 -29.43
N ALA A 562 -1.80 -31.39 -28.31
CA ALA A 562 -1.31 -32.75 -28.11
C ALA A 562 -2.46 -33.77 -27.87
N ALA A 563 -3.56 -33.34 -27.29
CA ALA A 563 -4.78 -34.09 -27.08
C ALA A 563 -5.59 -34.24 -28.41
N GLY A 564 -5.36 -33.38 -29.37
CA GLY A 564 -6.08 -33.28 -30.63
C GLY A 564 -7.34 -32.44 -30.56
N GLU A 565 -7.38 -31.58 -29.51
CA GLU A 565 -8.38 -30.54 -29.28
C GLU A 565 -8.00 -29.30 -30.07
N ASP A 566 -8.96 -28.39 -30.32
CA ASP A 566 -8.65 -27.17 -31.04
C ASP A 566 -7.90 -26.20 -30.06
N PRO A 567 -6.77 -25.64 -30.47
CA PRO A 567 -6.08 -24.66 -29.63
C PRO A 567 -6.86 -23.37 -29.41
N ASP A 568 -7.83 -23.09 -30.27
CA ASP A 568 -8.67 -21.90 -30.17
C ASP A 568 -9.84 -22.12 -29.16
N ASP A 569 -10.10 -23.35 -28.74
CA ASP A 569 -11.06 -23.73 -27.67
C ASP A 569 -10.42 -23.66 -26.27
N VAL A 570 -9.15 -23.27 -26.13
CA VAL A 570 -8.50 -23.11 -24.83
C VAL A 570 -8.88 -21.76 -24.25
N ASP A 571 -10.02 -21.72 -23.61
CA ASP A 571 -10.42 -20.60 -22.80
C ASP A 571 -9.59 -20.58 -21.50
N PHE A 572 -8.85 -19.50 -21.27
CA PHE A 572 -7.96 -19.35 -20.14
C PHE A 572 -8.15 -17.99 -19.46
N GLU A 573 -9.26 -17.84 -18.81
CA GLU A 573 -9.54 -16.68 -18.00
C GLU A 573 -9.05 -16.84 -16.56
N CYS A 574 -8.42 -15.79 -16.06
CA CYS A 574 -7.91 -15.69 -14.71
C CYS A 574 -8.59 -14.52 -14.01
N ARG A 575 -9.46 -14.75 -13.04
CA ARG A 575 -10.34 -13.72 -12.45
C ARG A 575 -9.91 -13.23 -11.05
N LEU A 576 -9.58 -11.91 -10.83
CA LEU A 576 -9.16 -11.25 -9.55
C LEU A 576 -10.32 -10.50 -8.87
N PRO A 577 -10.46 -10.47 -7.55
CA PRO A 577 -9.78 -11.29 -6.54
C PRO A 577 -10.11 -12.72 -6.72
N ASN A 578 -10.92 -12.94 -7.68
CA ASN A 578 -11.43 -14.18 -8.14
C ASN A 578 -11.06 -14.44 -9.57
N ALA A 579 -10.23 -13.68 -10.23
CA ALA A 579 -9.91 -14.08 -11.54
C ALA A 579 -8.51 -13.66 -11.86
N PHE A 580 -7.75 -14.49 -12.38
CA PHE A 580 -6.38 -14.35 -12.77
C PHE A 580 -6.30 -14.78 -14.21
N LEU A 581 -5.90 -13.93 -15.15
CA LEU A 581 -5.52 -14.33 -16.48
C LEU A 581 -4.09 -14.87 -16.47
N ALA A 582 -3.76 -15.71 -17.42
CA ALA A 582 -2.43 -16.24 -17.59
C ALA A 582 -1.44 -15.13 -17.93
N ASP A 583 -0.52 -14.85 -17.01
CA ASP A 583 0.55 -13.91 -17.24
C ASP A 583 1.71 -14.54 -18.02
N PRO A 584 2.44 -13.76 -18.83
CA PRO A 584 3.69 -14.25 -19.41
C PRO A 584 4.67 -14.64 -18.30
N PRO A 585 5.69 -15.47 -18.59
CA PRO A 585 6.76 -15.78 -17.66
C PRO A 585 7.40 -14.49 -17.18
N LEU A 586 7.14 -14.11 -15.91
CA LEU A 586 7.59 -12.82 -15.38
C LEU A 586 9.06 -12.89 -14.95
N ASP A 587 9.83 -11.93 -15.43
CA ASP A 587 11.17 -11.65 -14.95
C ASP A 587 11.12 -10.82 -13.64
N ASP A 588 12.18 -10.91 -12.84
CA ASP A 588 12.31 -10.08 -11.64
C ASP A 588 12.59 -8.62 -12.00
N VAL A 589 11.87 -7.71 -11.36
CA VAL A 589 12.07 -6.27 -11.53
C VAL A 589 13.40 -5.84 -10.94
N VAL A 590 14.20 -5.10 -11.69
CA VAL A 590 15.50 -4.58 -11.25
C VAL A 590 15.50 -3.05 -11.24
N ALA A 591 15.53 -2.46 -10.06
CA ALA A 591 15.66 -1.02 -9.88
C ALA A 591 17.12 -0.62 -9.80
N LYS A 592 17.53 0.37 -10.61
CA LYS A 592 18.84 1.02 -10.60
C LYS A 592 18.65 2.49 -10.25
N SER A 593 19.14 2.88 -9.08
CA SER A 593 18.95 4.23 -8.53
C SER A 593 20.26 4.98 -8.44
N ALA A 594 20.26 6.23 -8.88
CA ALA A 594 21.34 7.18 -8.65
C ALA A 594 20.79 8.40 -7.90
N GLU A 595 21.45 8.76 -6.82
CA GLU A 595 20.99 9.85 -5.94
C GLU A 595 22.13 10.79 -5.59
N VAL A 596 21.81 12.07 -5.44
CA VAL A 596 22.74 13.09 -4.92
C VAL A 596 21.96 14.08 -4.08
N GLY A 597 22.51 14.49 -2.96
CA GLY A 597 21.83 15.47 -2.13
C GLY A 597 22.73 16.12 -1.10
N VAL A 598 22.16 17.07 -0.41
CA VAL A 598 22.77 17.80 0.70
C VAL A 598 21.79 17.88 1.87
N ARG A 599 22.29 17.70 3.06
CA ARG A 599 21.55 17.88 4.31
C ARG A 599 22.38 18.63 5.33
N GLY A 600 21.73 19.25 6.28
CA GLY A 600 22.44 19.99 7.31
C GLY A 600 21.55 20.92 8.10
N PHE A 601 22.20 21.89 8.74
CA PHE A 601 21.57 22.90 9.57
C PHE A 601 21.84 24.31 9.03
N LEU A 602 20.85 25.20 9.11
CA LEU A 602 20.91 26.57 8.64
C LEU A 602 20.79 27.54 9.83
N ASP A 603 21.92 28.04 10.32
CA ASP A 603 21.97 29.05 11.40
C ASP A 603 21.36 30.41 11.01
N GLY A 604 21.36 30.69 9.69
CA GLY A 604 20.83 31.94 9.14
C GLY A 604 19.31 32.08 9.19
N LEU A 605 18.58 30.99 9.47
CA LEU A 605 17.14 31.03 9.71
C LEU A 605 16.86 31.53 11.15
N PRO A 606 15.80 32.33 11.34
CA PRO A 606 15.40 32.72 12.68
C PRO A 606 15.12 31.47 13.55
N GLY A 607 15.97 31.24 14.56
CA GLY A 607 15.89 30.06 15.44
C GLY A 607 16.60 28.81 14.94
N GLY A 608 17.26 28.89 13.79
CA GLY A 608 17.92 27.77 13.14
C GLY A 608 16.94 26.80 12.45
N GLY A 609 17.46 25.90 11.64
CA GLY A 609 16.62 24.88 11.01
C GLY A 609 17.42 23.80 10.27
N SER A 610 16.95 22.57 10.33
CA SER A 610 17.50 21.47 9.52
C SER A 610 16.88 21.44 8.13
N TYR A 611 17.68 21.07 7.16
CA TYR A 611 17.23 20.92 5.77
C TYR A 611 17.76 19.64 5.15
N SER A 612 17.02 19.17 4.15
CA SER A 612 17.46 18.13 3.22
C SER A 612 17.01 18.50 1.81
N LEU A 613 17.90 18.35 0.85
CA LEU A 613 17.63 18.53 -0.57
C LEU A 613 18.26 17.36 -1.32
N GLY A 614 17.48 16.60 -2.06
CA GLY A 614 17.94 15.45 -2.82
C GLY A 614 17.40 15.46 -4.26
N LEU A 615 18.20 14.94 -5.16
CA LEU A 615 17.83 14.58 -6.52
C LEU A 615 17.95 13.07 -6.66
N PHE A 616 17.00 12.44 -7.31
CA PHE A 616 17.01 11.00 -7.56
C PHE A 616 16.65 10.69 -9.00
N ASN A 617 17.14 9.56 -9.49
CA ASN A 617 16.75 8.95 -10.74
C ASN A 617 16.83 7.44 -10.60
N THR A 618 15.67 6.78 -10.63
CA THR A 618 15.53 5.33 -10.57
C THR A 618 14.95 4.83 -11.89
N ILE A 619 15.58 3.81 -12.46
CA ILE A 619 15.12 3.11 -13.65
C ILE A 619 14.82 1.68 -13.21
N ASN A 620 13.58 1.26 -13.38
CA ASN A 620 13.20 -0.15 -13.26
C ASN A 620 13.32 -0.78 -14.63
N HIS A 621 13.96 -1.94 -14.68
CA HIS A 621 13.96 -2.85 -15.82
C HIS A 621 12.97 -3.96 -15.53
N ASP A 622 12.27 -4.40 -16.55
CA ASP A 622 11.29 -5.47 -16.48
C ASP A 622 10.22 -5.18 -15.39
N ASP A 623 9.75 -3.91 -15.35
CA ASP A 623 8.73 -3.49 -14.37
C ASP A 623 7.42 -4.23 -14.64
N ILE A 624 6.69 -4.59 -13.59
CA ILE A 624 5.45 -5.34 -13.73
C ILE A 624 4.28 -4.36 -13.71
N LEU A 625 3.44 -4.45 -14.74
CA LEU A 625 2.23 -3.66 -14.90
C LEU A 625 1.01 -4.58 -14.90
N PHE A 626 -0.02 -4.21 -14.14
CA PHE A 626 -1.34 -4.82 -14.23
C PHE A 626 -2.11 -4.17 -15.39
N GLN A 627 -2.71 -4.97 -16.24
CA GLN A 627 -3.53 -4.58 -17.38
C GLN A 627 -4.95 -5.12 -17.17
N THR A 628 -5.96 -4.32 -17.39
CA THR A 628 -7.36 -4.72 -17.26
C THR A 628 -7.83 -5.33 -18.57
N THR A 629 -8.45 -6.49 -18.52
CA THR A 629 -9.01 -7.20 -19.67
C THR A 629 -10.55 -7.13 -19.72
N GLY A 630 -11.20 -6.96 -18.59
CA GLY A 630 -12.64 -6.83 -18.42
C GLY A 630 -12.99 -6.23 -17.06
N ARG A 631 -14.25 -6.33 -16.62
CA ARG A 631 -14.73 -5.74 -15.35
C ARG A 631 -13.97 -6.24 -14.14
N SER A 632 -13.77 -7.53 -14.03
CA SER A 632 -13.10 -8.18 -12.91
C SER A 632 -11.87 -8.98 -13.33
N THR A 633 -11.43 -8.82 -14.56
CA THR A 633 -10.35 -9.59 -15.19
C THR A 633 -9.13 -8.72 -15.47
N GLY A 634 -7.96 -9.34 -15.50
CA GLY A 634 -6.72 -8.63 -15.81
C GLY A 634 -5.50 -9.53 -15.75
N LEU A 635 -4.43 -9.10 -16.36
CA LEU A 635 -3.16 -9.81 -16.43
C LEU A 635 -2.00 -8.96 -15.94
N PHE A 636 -0.89 -9.61 -15.53
CA PHE A 636 0.37 -8.95 -15.25
C PHE A 636 1.37 -9.21 -16.36
N ALA A 637 2.02 -8.15 -16.83
CA ALA A 637 3.08 -8.26 -17.82
C ALA A 637 4.30 -7.43 -17.44
N ASN A 638 5.50 -7.89 -17.82
CA ASN A 638 6.68 -7.07 -17.73
C ASN A 638 6.67 -6.00 -18.84
N VAL A 639 6.87 -4.75 -18.43
CA VAL A 639 7.20 -3.66 -19.35
C VAL A 639 8.70 -3.39 -19.30
N ASP A 640 9.35 -3.22 -20.48
CA ASP A 640 10.81 -3.14 -20.60
C ASP A 640 11.43 -2.19 -19.57
N LYS A 641 10.89 -0.96 -19.46
CA LYS A 641 11.43 0.04 -18.54
C LYS A 641 10.41 1.05 -18.07
N THR A 642 10.50 1.37 -16.78
CA THR A 642 9.92 2.59 -16.22
C THR A 642 10.99 3.47 -15.60
N ARG A 643 10.73 4.76 -15.49
CA ARG A 643 11.65 5.70 -14.86
C ARG A 643 10.94 6.61 -13.88
N ARG A 644 11.54 6.78 -12.73
CA ARG A 644 11.10 7.72 -11.70
C ARG A 644 12.27 8.65 -11.34
N ARG A 645 12.11 9.95 -11.62
CA ARG A 645 13.14 10.96 -11.31
C ARG A 645 12.53 12.18 -10.67
N GLY A 646 13.31 12.87 -9.86
CA GLY A 646 12.75 14.04 -9.20
C GLY A 646 13.66 14.74 -8.23
N LEU A 647 13.02 15.65 -7.49
CA LEU A 647 13.62 16.44 -6.45
C LEU A 647 12.78 16.33 -5.18
N GLU A 648 13.45 16.16 -4.05
CA GLU A 648 12.87 16.21 -2.72
C GLU A 648 13.55 17.31 -1.90
N ALA A 649 12.76 18.16 -1.28
CA ALA A 649 13.25 19.20 -0.39
C ALA A 649 12.44 19.20 0.89
N SER A 650 13.11 19.24 2.03
CA SER A 650 12.47 19.42 3.33
C SER A 650 13.22 20.45 4.16
N LEU A 651 12.47 21.21 4.93
CA LEU A 651 13.00 22.27 5.80
C LEU A 651 12.19 22.26 7.10
N LEU A 652 12.86 21.99 8.20
CA LEU A 652 12.29 21.99 9.55
C LEU A 652 12.91 23.12 10.34
N GLY A 653 12.12 23.97 10.94
CA GLY A 653 12.62 25.10 11.71
C GLY A 653 11.77 25.39 12.93
N GLN A 654 12.36 26.20 13.84
CA GLN A 654 11.67 26.74 14.99
C GLN A 654 12.00 28.21 15.12
N TRP A 655 10.99 29.08 15.16
CA TRP A 655 11.13 30.49 15.40
C TRP A 655 10.28 30.91 16.60
N ARG A 656 10.92 31.14 17.73
CA ARG A 656 10.25 31.43 19.01
C ARG A 656 9.26 30.31 19.36
N ALA A 657 7.97 30.62 19.40
CA ALA A 657 6.88 29.70 19.72
C ALA A 657 6.33 28.95 18.51
N LEU A 658 6.82 29.20 17.30
CA LEU A 658 6.39 28.57 16.07
C LEU A 658 7.41 27.53 15.64
N ARG A 659 6.99 26.27 15.57
CA ARG A 659 7.69 25.18 14.85
C ARG A 659 7.02 25.01 13.50
N TRP A 660 7.79 24.68 12.48
CA TRP A 660 7.27 24.48 11.14
C TRP A 660 8.10 23.46 10.36
N LEU A 661 7.43 22.71 9.53
CA LEU A 661 7.98 21.78 8.55
C LEU A 661 7.42 22.18 7.19
N ALA A 662 8.28 22.41 6.22
CA ALA A 662 7.89 22.57 4.82
C ALA A 662 8.57 21.48 4.00
N ALA A 663 7.81 20.79 3.17
CA ALA A 663 8.31 19.75 2.28
C ALA A 663 7.77 20.00 0.86
N TYR A 664 8.62 19.84 -0.13
CA TYR A 664 8.26 19.90 -1.54
C TYR A 664 8.90 18.74 -2.28
N SER A 665 8.13 18.13 -3.17
CA SER A 665 8.63 17.12 -4.09
C SER A 665 8.11 17.35 -5.50
N TYR A 666 9.00 17.14 -6.45
CA TYR A 666 8.70 17.01 -7.87
C TYR A 666 9.06 15.59 -8.28
N ILE A 667 8.09 14.86 -8.81
CA ILE A 667 8.25 13.45 -9.21
C ILE A 667 7.81 13.34 -10.66
N GLU A 668 8.70 12.92 -11.53
CA GLU A 668 8.41 12.55 -12.90
C GLU A 668 8.53 11.03 -13.00
N ALA A 669 7.39 10.35 -12.94
CA ALA A 669 7.25 8.91 -13.12
C ALA A 669 6.69 8.67 -14.52
N GLU A 670 7.42 7.94 -15.36
CA GLU A 670 7.12 7.77 -16.78
C GLU A 670 7.47 6.37 -17.28
N PHE A 671 6.78 5.91 -18.28
CA PHE A 671 7.19 4.78 -19.09
C PHE A 671 8.42 5.16 -19.92
N ALA A 672 9.41 4.29 -19.98
CA ALA A 672 10.68 4.56 -20.67
C ALA A 672 10.89 3.63 -21.87
N ALA A 673 9.80 3.07 -22.39
CA ALA A 673 9.72 2.24 -23.58
C ALA A 673 8.37 2.52 -24.29
N ASP A 674 8.27 2.12 -25.54
CA ASP A 674 7.03 2.11 -26.31
C ASP A 674 6.46 0.67 -26.22
N PHE A 675 5.16 0.51 -25.91
CA PHE A 675 4.48 -0.78 -25.84
C PHE A 675 2.98 -0.61 -26.07
N GLN A 676 2.26 -1.73 -26.27
CA GLN A 676 0.80 -1.77 -26.23
C GLN A 676 0.36 -2.28 -24.85
N VAL A 677 -0.82 -1.86 -24.42
CA VAL A 677 -1.41 -2.26 -23.15
C VAL A 677 -2.92 -2.40 -23.32
N LEU A 678 -3.49 -3.44 -22.74
CA LEU A 678 -4.93 -3.64 -22.71
C LEU A 678 -5.60 -2.57 -21.84
N SER A 679 -6.59 -1.93 -22.40
CA SER A 679 -7.47 -0.96 -21.73
C SER A 679 -8.78 -0.84 -22.54
N PRO A 680 -9.64 -1.86 -22.52
CA PRO A 680 -10.83 -1.94 -23.37
C PRO A 680 -11.80 -0.77 -23.13
N ASN A 681 -11.89 -0.27 -21.92
CA ASN A 681 -12.73 0.88 -21.55
C ASN A 681 -12.14 2.23 -21.96
N HIS A 682 -11.03 2.25 -22.69
CA HIS A 682 -10.40 3.50 -23.12
C HIS A 682 -11.00 3.98 -24.44
N THR A 683 -11.43 5.23 -24.52
CA THR A 683 -12.08 5.82 -25.73
C THR A 683 -11.26 5.69 -27.01
N PHE A 684 -9.96 5.48 -26.92
CA PHE A 684 -9.05 5.35 -28.06
C PHE A 684 -8.44 3.94 -28.15
N ALA A 685 -9.03 2.95 -27.49
CA ALA A 685 -8.67 1.55 -27.67
C ALA A 685 -8.95 1.13 -29.14
N ASP A 686 -8.13 0.24 -29.64
CA ASP A 686 -8.37 -0.39 -30.96
C ASP A 686 -9.36 -1.55 -30.84
N ASP A 687 -9.60 -2.27 -31.95
CA ASP A 687 -10.55 -3.39 -32.01
C ASP A 687 -10.12 -4.59 -31.14
N ALA A 688 -8.88 -4.62 -30.64
CA ALA A 688 -8.36 -5.60 -29.70
C ALA A 688 -8.38 -5.08 -28.23
N GLY A 689 -8.99 -3.94 -27.98
CA GLY A 689 -9.00 -3.32 -26.64
C GLY A 689 -7.65 -2.72 -26.20
N GLU A 690 -6.68 -2.57 -27.11
CA GLU A 690 -5.34 -2.09 -26.79
C GLU A 690 -5.17 -0.60 -27.03
N ILE A 691 -4.32 0.05 -26.21
CA ILE A 691 -3.85 1.42 -26.39
C ILE A 691 -2.33 1.47 -26.54
N GLY A 692 -1.82 2.38 -27.38
CA GLY A 692 -0.38 2.58 -27.57
C GLY A 692 0.22 3.52 -26.51
N VAL A 693 1.15 3.04 -25.72
CA VAL A 693 1.92 3.81 -24.75
C VAL A 693 3.24 4.21 -25.35
N SER A 694 3.60 5.48 -25.22
CA SER A 694 4.84 6.04 -25.75
C SER A 694 5.85 6.35 -24.65
N ASN A 695 7.12 6.25 -25.01
CA ASN A 695 8.21 6.66 -24.11
C ASN A 695 8.03 8.11 -23.67
N GLY A 696 7.90 8.34 -22.39
CA GLY A 696 7.66 9.64 -21.75
C GLY A 696 6.24 9.85 -21.25
N ASP A 697 5.31 8.93 -21.55
CA ASP A 697 3.97 8.95 -20.95
C ASP A 697 4.07 8.71 -19.45
N ARG A 698 3.24 9.40 -18.68
CA ARG A 698 3.27 9.37 -17.23
C ARG A 698 2.61 8.09 -16.72
N ILE A 699 3.22 7.50 -15.70
CA ILE A 699 2.59 6.40 -14.96
C ILE A 699 1.39 6.96 -14.21
N PRO A 700 0.21 6.33 -14.33
CA PRO A 700 -1.02 6.75 -13.66
C PRO A 700 -0.94 6.79 -12.13
N GLY A 701 -1.82 7.58 -11.52
CA GLY A 701 -1.99 7.65 -10.08
C GLY A 701 -0.86 8.35 -9.31
N ILE A 702 0.10 9.00 -9.98
CA ILE A 702 1.26 9.64 -9.36
C ILE A 702 1.23 11.16 -9.59
N PRO A 703 1.05 11.99 -8.54
CA PRO A 703 1.06 13.43 -8.68
C PRO A 703 2.49 13.96 -8.88
N ARG A 704 2.69 14.80 -9.92
CA ARG A 704 4.00 15.40 -10.23
C ARG A 704 4.53 16.33 -9.14
N ASN A 705 3.67 17.14 -8.57
CA ASN A 705 4.04 18.16 -7.60
C ASN A 705 3.32 17.92 -6.30
N GLN A 706 4.08 17.93 -5.21
CA GLN A 706 3.51 17.85 -3.87
C GLN A 706 4.16 18.94 -3.00
N PHE A 707 3.34 19.66 -2.27
CA PHE A 707 3.82 20.61 -1.27
C PHE A 707 3.06 20.42 0.03
N LYS A 708 3.80 20.36 1.13
CA LYS A 708 3.28 20.18 2.48
C LYS A 708 3.86 21.23 3.40
N LEU A 709 3.01 21.79 4.24
CA LEU A 709 3.42 22.71 5.30
C LEU A 709 2.70 22.30 6.57
N SER A 710 3.45 21.96 7.61
CA SER A 710 2.93 21.71 8.95
C SER A 710 3.49 22.74 9.91
N THR A 711 2.65 23.32 10.74
CA THR A 711 3.03 24.34 11.72
C THR A 711 2.43 24.05 13.08
N ASP A 712 3.19 24.33 14.14
CA ASP A 712 2.73 24.29 15.52
C ASP A 712 3.12 25.61 16.22
N TYR A 713 2.13 26.36 16.66
CA TYR A 713 2.30 27.62 17.38
C TYR A 713 1.86 27.48 18.84
N THR A 714 2.80 27.60 19.74
CA THR A 714 2.54 27.64 21.19
C THR A 714 2.13 29.07 21.62
N LEU A 715 0.82 29.27 21.79
CA LEU A 715 0.28 30.59 22.18
C LEU A 715 0.68 30.94 23.62
N ARG A 716 0.63 29.96 24.52
CA ARG A 716 1.06 30.03 25.92
C ARG A 716 1.40 28.60 26.38
N GLU A 717 2.05 28.49 27.52
CA GLU A 717 2.30 27.21 28.15
C GLU A 717 1.02 26.37 28.24
N GLY A 718 1.08 25.15 27.74
CA GLY A 718 -0.04 24.24 27.67
C GLY A 718 -1.05 24.46 26.54
N LEU A 719 -0.97 25.55 25.75
CA LEU A 719 -1.93 25.77 24.62
C LEU A 719 -1.19 25.96 23.30
N SER A 720 -1.40 25.08 22.38
CA SER A 720 -0.84 25.13 21.02
C SER A 720 -1.92 24.97 19.95
N PHE A 721 -1.63 25.54 18.78
CA PHE A 721 -2.41 25.40 17.55
C PHE A 721 -1.51 24.93 16.43
N GLY A 722 -1.98 23.99 15.65
CA GLY A 722 -1.31 23.49 14.44
C GLY A 722 -2.14 23.78 13.20
N LEU A 723 -1.46 24.03 12.09
CA LEU A 723 -2.07 24.15 10.77
C LEU A 723 -1.24 23.33 9.80
N ASP A 724 -1.94 22.45 9.05
CA ASP A 724 -1.34 21.63 8.01
C ASP A 724 -1.95 22.01 6.67
N LEU A 725 -1.10 22.23 5.67
CA LEU A 725 -1.48 22.43 4.29
C LEU A 725 -0.88 21.32 3.45
N ILE A 726 -1.73 20.65 2.66
CA ILE A 726 -1.33 19.60 1.73
C ILE A 726 -1.80 20.02 0.34
N ASN A 727 -0.86 20.09 -0.60
CA ASN A 727 -1.15 20.31 -2.01
C ASN A 727 -0.57 19.15 -2.82
N ASN A 728 -1.43 18.51 -3.62
CA ASN A 728 -1.05 17.53 -4.63
C ASN A 728 -1.42 18.06 -6.01
N GLY A 729 -0.54 17.86 -6.99
CA GLY A 729 -0.81 18.13 -8.39
C GLY A 729 -1.80 17.14 -9.02
N ASP A 730 -2.03 17.30 -10.30
CA ASP A 730 -2.82 16.39 -11.11
C ASP A 730 -2.12 15.03 -11.30
N GLN A 731 -2.92 13.99 -11.54
CA GLN A 731 -2.44 12.64 -11.82
C GLN A 731 -3.27 12.00 -12.93
N MET A 732 -2.65 11.11 -13.74
CA MET A 732 -3.34 10.38 -14.79
C MET A 732 -4.26 9.31 -14.20
N LEU A 733 -5.30 8.93 -14.95
CA LEU A 733 -6.21 7.84 -14.59
C LEU A 733 -5.51 6.48 -14.81
N ARG A 734 -5.77 5.50 -13.99
CA ARG A 734 -5.45 4.10 -14.32
C ARG A 734 -6.32 3.66 -15.49
N GLY A 735 -5.74 2.93 -16.43
CA GLY A 735 -6.36 2.61 -17.72
C GLY A 735 -6.09 3.68 -18.81
N ASP A 736 -5.48 4.83 -18.47
CA ASP A 736 -4.99 5.83 -19.45
C ASP A 736 -3.46 5.92 -19.36
N GLU A 737 -2.77 4.82 -19.57
CA GLU A 737 -1.31 4.77 -19.63
C GLU A 737 -0.75 5.57 -20.81
N SER A 738 -1.58 5.81 -21.84
CA SER A 738 -1.27 6.63 -23.02
C SER A 738 -1.38 8.14 -22.79
N ASN A 739 -1.92 8.56 -21.64
CA ASN A 739 -2.11 9.96 -21.25
C ASN A 739 -2.95 10.80 -22.23
N GLN A 740 -3.93 10.19 -22.85
CA GLN A 740 -4.77 10.86 -23.84
C GLN A 740 -6.03 11.51 -23.25
N LEU A 741 -6.36 11.20 -22.00
CA LEU A 741 -7.56 11.69 -21.33
C LEU A 741 -7.23 12.81 -20.33
N ASP A 742 -8.25 13.53 -19.89
CA ASP A 742 -8.10 14.57 -18.87
C ASP A 742 -7.71 13.95 -17.52
N PRO A 743 -6.67 14.43 -16.84
CA PRO A 743 -6.21 13.86 -15.57
C PRO A 743 -7.22 14.10 -14.43
N VAL A 744 -7.06 13.37 -13.34
CA VAL A 744 -7.67 13.68 -12.04
C VAL A 744 -7.09 15.00 -11.53
N SER A 745 -7.96 15.94 -11.19
CA SER A 745 -7.57 17.30 -10.82
C SER A 745 -6.77 17.33 -9.52
N GLY A 746 -5.70 18.12 -9.47
CA GLY A 746 -4.96 18.38 -8.25
C GLY A 746 -5.77 19.13 -7.19
N TYR A 747 -5.35 19.03 -5.94
CA TYR A 747 -6.07 19.63 -4.82
C TYR A 747 -5.16 20.31 -3.79
N THR A 748 -5.78 21.20 -3.00
CA THR A 748 -5.16 21.79 -1.81
C THR A 748 -6.15 21.73 -0.67
N ILE A 749 -5.72 21.13 0.46
CA ILE A 749 -6.51 21.06 1.69
C ILE A 749 -5.73 21.68 2.84
N VAL A 750 -6.49 22.17 3.82
CA VAL A 750 -5.94 22.75 5.06
C VAL A 750 -6.61 22.06 6.24
N ASN A 751 -5.80 21.59 7.17
CA ASN A 751 -6.25 21.02 8.43
C ASN A 751 -5.87 21.95 9.60
N LEU A 752 -6.67 21.94 10.66
CA LEU A 752 -6.44 22.74 11.87
C LEU A 752 -6.38 21.79 13.08
N ARG A 753 -5.39 22.00 13.95
CA ARG A 753 -5.21 21.25 15.19
C ARG A 753 -5.14 22.21 16.38
N ALA A 754 -5.65 21.77 17.53
CA ALA A 754 -5.51 22.50 18.79
C ALA A 754 -5.23 21.50 19.92
N ARG A 755 -4.33 21.84 20.82
CA ARG A 755 -4.00 21.04 22.01
C ARG A 755 -3.96 21.96 23.24
N PHE A 756 -4.53 21.46 24.32
CA PHE A 756 -4.57 22.15 25.59
C PHE A 756 -4.18 21.19 26.73
N ALA A 757 -2.93 21.29 27.20
CA ALA A 757 -2.48 20.64 28.42
C ALA A 757 -3.06 21.42 29.61
N TYR A 758 -4.15 20.90 30.20
CA TYR A 758 -4.77 21.46 31.39
C TYR A 758 -3.89 21.27 32.63
N SER A 759 -3.18 20.14 32.69
CA SER A 759 -2.18 19.80 33.71
C SER A 759 -1.12 18.88 33.05
N ASP A 760 -0.09 18.50 33.82
CA ASP A 760 0.91 17.52 33.38
C ASP A 760 0.29 16.14 33.06
N GLN A 761 -0.90 15.88 33.57
CA GLN A 761 -1.59 14.60 33.41
C GLN A 761 -2.74 14.65 32.38
N LEU A 762 -3.35 15.83 32.16
CA LEU A 762 -4.56 15.96 31.37
C LEU A 762 -4.35 16.88 30.17
N GLU A 763 -4.47 16.34 28.97
CA GLU A 763 -4.46 17.06 27.71
C GLU A 763 -5.80 16.91 27.01
N LEU A 764 -6.31 18.00 26.46
CA LEU A 764 -7.43 18.04 25.54
C LEU A 764 -6.91 18.36 24.15
N PHE A 765 -7.45 17.70 23.13
CA PHE A 765 -7.11 17.99 21.74
C PHE A 765 -8.33 18.08 20.84
N ALA A 766 -8.18 18.81 19.75
CA ALA A 766 -9.17 18.91 18.69
C ALA A 766 -8.48 18.99 17.33
N LYS A 767 -9.08 18.40 16.32
CA LYS A 767 -8.63 18.42 14.93
C LYS A 767 -9.81 18.70 14.01
N VAL A 768 -9.57 19.47 12.96
CA VAL A 768 -10.50 19.65 11.84
C VAL A 768 -9.75 19.37 10.58
N ASP A 769 -10.11 18.31 9.89
CA ASP A 769 -9.58 17.97 8.56
C ASP A 769 -10.44 18.65 7.49
N ASN A 770 -9.80 19.01 6.36
CA ASN A 770 -10.43 19.70 5.25
C ASN A 770 -11.24 20.93 5.71
N LEU A 771 -10.59 21.85 6.41
CA LEU A 771 -11.21 23.01 7.06
C LEU A 771 -12.18 23.81 6.17
N PHE A 772 -11.85 23.91 4.88
CA PHE A 772 -12.62 24.69 3.90
C PHE A 772 -13.69 23.87 3.15
N ASP A 773 -13.87 22.60 3.52
CA ASP A 773 -14.84 21.69 2.89
C ASP A 773 -14.64 21.58 1.38
N LYS A 774 -13.40 21.44 0.96
CA LYS A 774 -13.04 21.31 -0.46
C LYS A 774 -13.45 19.92 -0.96
N GLU A 775 -14.22 19.86 -2.02
CA GLU A 775 -14.45 18.64 -2.78
C GLU A 775 -13.24 18.35 -3.64
N PHE A 776 -12.74 17.13 -3.60
CA PHE A 776 -11.59 16.65 -4.35
C PHE A 776 -11.57 15.14 -4.44
N GLU A 777 -10.78 14.63 -5.37
CA GLU A 777 -10.57 13.21 -5.62
C GLU A 777 -9.08 12.88 -5.44
N THR A 778 -8.80 11.71 -4.86
CA THR A 778 -7.43 11.24 -4.63
C THR A 778 -6.99 10.16 -5.60
N PHE A 779 -7.92 9.62 -6.40
CA PHE A 779 -7.72 8.50 -7.27
C PHE A 779 -8.69 8.55 -8.44
N GLY A 780 -8.37 7.90 -9.57
CA GLY A 780 -9.26 7.71 -10.68
C GLY A 780 -8.81 6.57 -11.58
N LEU A 781 -9.79 5.86 -12.15
CA LEU A 781 -9.58 4.78 -13.10
C LEU A 781 -10.62 4.85 -14.23
N LEU A 782 -10.37 4.12 -15.31
CA LEU A 782 -11.36 3.77 -16.32
C LEU A 782 -12.04 2.46 -15.90
N GLY A 783 -13.32 2.38 -16.13
CA GLY A 783 -14.16 1.21 -15.94
C GLY A 783 -15.16 1.16 -17.09
N GLU A 784 -15.99 0.15 -17.13
CA GLU A 784 -17.07 0.05 -18.12
C GLU A 784 -18.03 1.22 -18.05
N SER A 785 -18.72 1.48 -19.14
CA SER A 785 -19.71 2.55 -19.19
C SER A 785 -20.86 2.24 -18.20
N PRO A 786 -21.22 3.19 -17.31
CA PRO A 786 -22.22 2.88 -16.26
C PRO A 786 -23.62 2.57 -16.81
N ASP A 787 -23.98 3.00 -18.02
CA ASP A 787 -25.25 2.69 -18.70
C ASP A 787 -25.35 1.21 -19.10
N GLU A 788 -24.22 0.53 -19.29
CA GLU A 788 -24.15 -0.91 -19.56
C GLU A 788 -24.43 -1.77 -18.32
N SER A 789 -24.53 -1.15 -17.15
CA SER A 789 -24.76 -1.84 -15.87
C SER A 789 -26.18 -2.43 -15.68
N GLY A 790 -27.13 -2.14 -16.56
CA GLY A 790 -28.53 -2.52 -16.37
C GLY A 790 -29.24 -1.85 -15.19
N LEU A 791 -28.59 -0.92 -14.48
CA LEU A 791 -29.18 -0.24 -13.32
C LEU A 791 -29.95 1.02 -13.74
N PRO A 792 -31.27 1.11 -13.48
CA PRO A 792 -32.11 2.23 -13.93
C PRO A 792 -31.62 3.62 -13.51
N VAL A 793 -30.87 3.72 -12.42
CA VAL A 793 -30.31 5.01 -11.95
C VAL A 793 -29.08 5.44 -12.76
N LEU A 794 -28.50 4.54 -13.53
CA LEU A 794 -27.26 4.75 -14.30
C LEU A 794 -27.52 4.75 -15.82
N GLU A 795 -28.72 4.45 -16.30
CA GLU A 795 -29.10 4.39 -17.73
C GLU A 795 -28.68 5.62 -18.59
N ASP A 796 -28.54 6.79 -17.95
CA ASP A 796 -28.13 8.04 -18.61
C ASP A 796 -26.62 8.35 -18.46
N PHE A 797 -25.82 7.47 -17.80
CA PHE A 797 -24.41 7.72 -17.47
C PHE A 797 -23.49 6.94 -18.40
N SER A 798 -22.82 7.64 -19.28
CA SER A 798 -22.00 7.07 -20.35
C SER A 798 -20.50 7.41 -20.24
N ILE A 799 -20.05 7.96 -19.12
CA ILE A 799 -18.64 8.34 -18.94
C ILE A 799 -17.90 7.23 -18.22
N PRO A 800 -17.02 6.46 -18.86
CA PRO A 800 -16.30 5.33 -18.29
C PRO A 800 -15.18 5.79 -17.34
N ARG A 801 -15.47 6.76 -16.49
CA ARG A 801 -14.53 7.41 -15.59
C ARG A 801 -15.01 7.31 -14.15
N PHE A 802 -14.25 6.59 -13.36
CA PHE A 802 -14.51 6.34 -11.95
C PHE A 802 -13.52 7.09 -11.07
N LEU A 803 -13.99 7.68 -9.98
CA LEU A 803 -13.17 8.51 -9.11
C LEU A 803 -13.30 8.10 -7.64
N GLY A 804 -12.19 8.12 -6.93
CA GLY A 804 -12.12 7.97 -5.47
C GLY A 804 -12.36 9.33 -4.80
N ALA A 805 -13.60 9.58 -4.37
CA ALA A 805 -13.99 10.83 -3.72
C ALA A 805 -13.39 10.91 -2.30
N ALA A 806 -12.77 12.03 -1.97
CA ALA A 806 -12.18 12.27 -0.65
C ALA A 806 -13.23 12.73 0.38
N PRO A 807 -12.98 12.49 1.69
CA PRO A 807 -13.88 12.89 2.76
C PRO A 807 -14.15 14.41 2.79
N PRO A 808 -15.37 14.85 3.10
CA PRO A 808 -15.68 16.25 3.37
C PRO A 808 -15.05 16.73 4.67
N ARG A 809 -15.30 17.98 5.06
CA ARG A 809 -14.81 18.49 6.34
C ARG A 809 -15.21 17.62 7.52
N ALA A 810 -14.24 17.21 8.33
CA ALA A 810 -14.43 16.38 9.50
C ALA A 810 -13.81 17.01 10.75
N GLY A 811 -14.48 16.90 11.88
CA GLY A 811 -14.01 17.41 13.17
C GLY A 811 -13.91 16.32 14.22
N PHE A 812 -12.83 16.32 15.01
CA PHE A 812 -12.57 15.35 16.07
C PHE A 812 -12.12 16.06 17.33
N VAL A 813 -12.52 15.53 18.49
CA VAL A 813 -12.09 16.00 19.81
C VAL A 813 -11.71 14.82 20.67
N GLY A 814 -10.71 14.98 21.51
CA GLY A 814 -10.29 13.92 22.41
C GLY A 814 -9.65 14.43 23.70
N ILE A 815 -9.48 13.48 24.59
CA ILE A 815 -8.89 13.65 25.91
C ILE A 815 -7.81 12.59 26.08
N ARG A 816 -6.66 13.02 26.60
CA ARG A 816 -5.54 12.16 26.97
C ARG A 816 -5.24 12.37 28.44
N TYR A 817 -5.13 11.27 29.18
CA TYR A 817 -4.82 11.28 30.60
C TYR A 817 -3.66 10.35 30.93
N SER A 818 -2.59 10.89 31.51
CA SER A 818 -1.38 10.17 31.90
C SER A 818 -1.29 10.05 33.43
N PHE A 819 -0.99 8.84 33.93
CA PHE A 819 -0.92 8.52 35.36
C PHE A 819 0.54 8.50 35.87
#